data_8442d0047ddc8ae4a5cd48c4068c8adf
#
_entry.id   8442d0047ddc8ae4a5cd48c4068c8adf
#
_cell.length_a   1.000
_cell.length_b   1.000
_cell.length_c   1.000
_cell.angle_alpha   90.00
_cell.angle_beta   90.00
_cell.angle_gamma   90.00
#
_symmetry.space_group_name_H-M   'P 1'
#
loop_
_entity.id
_entity.type
_entity.pdbx_description
1 polymer ?
#
loop_
_entity_poly.entity_id
_entity_poly.type
_entity_poly.pdbx_seq_one_letter_code
_entity_poly.pdbx_strand_id
1 'polypeptide(L)'
;MDMFISNVKCLTERLLQKQLANTDEVIEKLFCEDFPRITPLDPQLEESAIQLWNWAVTKRVGTAINEHQKAKVRHVACRLLYACEPENPAEGAVRKQILMASKTGRTWLDCKKPQLADNFLSLAVKSLETLYSRLTSRGHGGADINTSKGDVEKDLLRVLSYQAESALAQENHQEAVAYMQRCKDMLLRLPKETGYLSLMCYNFGVDSYNMKKYEESSFWLSQSYDIGKMNIKYSPGAEVQAKVLRLLATVYLKWDCQQFQEKALNAVNLANKESVHPSGLYLKIRILLSCGAQDDHIRAGVTELLELEVPLEVCLSTVKLLMAEDRETLAFDYLKRVCQHFESSPELGSALVLHIELLLQRGKELLGKQKIEDIITGHYTGKQLSPQTLTCLHLLLWDKASKNFETKNFSEALQWYNYSLSFYKAGQMEPNLAKLQRNRASCLLQLQQLDKAKEAIKEAERCDPNSIFTQFSVYKIAVLENNVEKAAEAVKAIGALAQGPVSSEDRLLVAENAASNLLSLAAQIALENEQQDTAMKALESLCEHSKDEAQVVTALRCLVRLVLTTIEKASGEIRHANLDVLLSYLKMALQKVSQLSPGPSMAVEQRTEDANWFRKIAWNSALQCESSPDRMRDFFVFSYQLSQFCPSDRAVLMGQKTCLLMAAAASLELCRKSPHSEQKEQLTQALEHIQICWEVWKTLKASGGRDNSKDPTNILLLLYEFEARAKLNDPKVETVLESVLELDNVEIKVLETMAALAMEPPAHFPLLCKKALRIALSLHRKQPQADLARCSQCVHSLIQLSLPSGVSDVEARVLEEVWGYYEEALSIITAAVSRQQSRATAATPKQPRIPEDFPEMEILWLLTRAWNTGILLYSLAQYPEAERWCGLGMSFLRHLGSLQESYQTQMSGLYSEVLDRLDKAKKNLIMEE
;
A
#
# COMPACT_ATOMS: atom_id res chain seq x y z
N MET A 1 -48.39 -1.29 -52.60
CA MET A 1 -47.23 -1.01 -53.45
C MET A 1 -46.78 0.44 -53.26
N ASP A 2 -47.64 1.46 -53.49
CA ASP A 2 -47.26 2.89 -53.41
C ASP A 2 -46.74 3.34 -52.03
N MET A 3 -47.33 2.79 -50.97
CA MET A 3 -46.85 3.07 -49.59
C MET A 3 -45.48 2.48 -49.32
N PHE A 4 -45.18 1.30 -49.86
CA PHE A 4 -43.86 0.65 -49.80
C PHE A 4 -42.80 1.49 -50.56
N ILE A 5 -43.13 1.86 -51.83
CA ILE A 5 -42.29 2.67 -52.69
C ILE A 5 -41.99 4.02 -52.01
N SER A 6 -43.01 4.67 -51.44
CA SER A 6 -42.85 5.91 -50.71
C SER A 6 -41.95 5.76 -49.46
N ASN A 7 -42.11 4.69 -48.69
CA ASN A 7 -41.28 4.41 -47.51
C ASN A 7 -39.82 4.22 -47.90
N VAL A 8 -39.55 3.40 -48.94
CA VAL A 8 -38.15 3.13 -49.40
C VAL A 8 -37.53 4.43 -49.90
N LYS A 9 -38.23 5.25 -50.66
CA LYS A 9 -37.73 6.56 -51.14
C LYS A 9 -37.43 7.50 -49.97
N CYS A 10 -38.36 7.61 -49.02
CA CYS A 10 -38.17 8.45 -47.85
C CYS A 10 -36.97 8.01 -46.97
N LEU A 11 -36.81 6.70 -46.73
CA LEU A 11 -35.66 6.16 -45.98
C LEU A 11 -34.34 6.35 -46.73
N THR A 12 -34.36 6.21 -48.07
CA THR A 12 -33.20 6.48 -48.91
C THR A 12 -32.77 7.93 -48.88
N GLU A 13 -33.72 8.85 -49.03
CA GLU A 13 -33.46 10.28 -48.92
C GLU A 13 -32.91 10.69 -47.56
N ARG A 14 -33.48 10.16 -46.47
CA ARG A 14 -32.97 10.39 -45.11
C ARG A 14 -31.52 9.90 -44.93
N LEU A 15 -31.16 8.76 -45.51
CA LEU A 15 -29.78 8.24 -45.46
C LEU A 15 -28.83 9.11 -46.27
N LEU A 16 -29.27 9.65 -47.43
CA LEU A 16 -28.45 10.50 -48.30
C LEU A 16 -28.28 11.93 -47.76
N GLN A 17 -29.21 12.48 -46.99
CA GLN A 17 -29.27 13.85 -46.50
C GLN A 17 -28.31 14.18 -45.34
N LYS A 18 -27.35 13.30 -44.96
CA LYS A 18 -26.30 13.52 -43.91
C LYS A 18 -26.82 13.82 -42.50
N GLN A 19 -28.00 13.48 -42.11
CA GLN A 19 -28.47 13.57 -40.71
C GLN A 19 -27.93 12.36 -39.92
N LEU A 20 -26.82 12.54 -39.28
CA LEU A 20 -25.99 11.50 -38.62
C LEU A 20 -26.61 10.90 -37.36
N ALA A 21 -27.67 11.43 -36.83
CA ALA A 21 -28.16 11.03 -35.50
C ALA A 21 -28.85 9.64 -35.45
N ASN A 22 -29.36 9.10 -36.58
CA ASN A 22 -30.10 7.83 -36.59
C ASN A 22 -29.77 6.96 -37.82
N THR A 23 -28.55 7.02 -38.34
CA THR A 23 -28.14 6.27 -39.56
C THR A 23 -28.32 4.77 -39.39
N ASP A 24 -27.98 4.20 -38.24
CA ASP A 24 -28.08 2.76 -37.95
C ASP A 24 -29.55 2.29 -38.00
N GLU A 25 -30.44 3.01 -37.40
CA GLU A 25 -31.85 2.66 -37.38
C GLU A 25 -32.49 2.69 -38.78
N VAL A 26 -32.07 3.66 -39.59
CA VAL A 26 -32.53 3.76 -40.99
C VAL A 26 -32.00 2.62 -41.84
N ILE A 27 -30.71 2.24 -41.68
CA ILE A 27 -30.09 1.10 -42.38
C ILE A 27 -30.78 -0.20 -41.97
N GLU A 28 -31.07 -0.41 -40.68
CA GLU A 28 -31.78 -1.60 -40.19
C GLU A 28 -33.18 -1.71 -40.75
N LYS A 29 -33.92 -0.63 -40.76
CA LYS A 29 -35.27 -0.60 -41.34
C LYS A 29 -35.27 -0.94 -42.85
N LEU A 30 -34.36 -0.35 -43.64
CA LEU A 30 -34.21 -0.69 -45.06
C LEU A 30 -33.76 -2.14 -45.27
N PHE A 31 -32.88 -2.69 -44.41
CA PHE A 31 -32.40 -4.03 -44.49
C PHE A 31 -33.48 -5.11 -44.21
N CYS A 32 -34.40 -4.82 -43.29
CA CYS A 32 -35.46 -5.72 -42.88
C CYS A 32 -36.68 -5.66 -43.83
N GLU A 33 -36.73 -4.71 -44.77
CA GLU A 33 -37.83 -4.62 -45.73
C GLU A 33 -37.80 -5.75 -46.76
N ASP A 34 -38.93 -6.35 -47.05
CA ASP A 34 -39.09 -7.32 -48.16
C ASP A 34 -39.31 -6.57 -49.48
N PHE A 35 -38.46 -6.88 -50.45
CA PHE A 35 -38.53 -6.28 -51.80
C PHE A 35 -39.25 -7.20 -52.79
N PRO A 36 -40.60 -7.08 -52.96
CA PRO A 36 -41.33 -7.78 -54.00
C PRO A 36 -40.94 -7.27 -55.38
N ARG A 37 -41.19 -8.04 -56.42
CA ARG A 37 -41.04 -7.59 -57.83
C ARG A 37 -42.00 -6.43 -58.09
N ILE A 38 -41.42 -5.31 -58.53
CA ILE A 38 -42.16 -4.05 -58.70
C ILE A 38 -42.68 -3.95 -60.13
N THR A 39 -44.00 -3.95 -60.26
CA THR A 39 -44.70 -3.71 -61.54
C THR A 39 -45.83 -2.70 -61.33
N PRO A 40 -45.89 -1.61 -62.06
CA PRO A 40 -45.02 -1.13 -63.16
C PRO A 40 -43.69 -0.63 -62.65
N LEU A 41 -42.67 -0.62 -63.52
CA LEU A 41 -41.30 -0.16 -63.25
C LEU A 41 -41.33 1.33 -62.87
N ASP A 42 -40.67 1.67 -61.71
CA ASP A 42 -40.46 3.02 -61.27
C ASP A 42 -38.97 3.42 -61.45
N PRO A 43 -38.67 4.30 -62.44
CA PRO A 43 -37.28 4.74 -62.69
C PRO A 43 -36.61 5.42 -61.54
N GLN A 44 -37.35 6.03 -60.61
CA GLN A 44 -36.81 6.70 -59.44
C GLN A 44 -36.29 5.69 -58.41
N LEU A 45 -36.81 4.48 -58.35
CA LEU A 45 -36.29 3.44 -57.46
C LEU A 45 -34.97 2.85 -57.98
N GLU A 46 -34.83 2.69 -59.30
CA GLU A 46 -33.55 2.29 -59.89
C GLU A 46 -32.47 3.34 -59.59
N GLU A 47 -32.83 4.62 -59.72
CA GLU A 47 -31.91 5.73 -59.34
C GLU A 47 -31.56 5.71 -57.85
N SER A 48 -32.55 5.47 -56.99
CA SER A 48 -32.34 5.32 -55.54
C SER A 48 -31.37 4.17 -55.22
N ALA A 49 -31.49 3.05 -55.89
CA ALA A 49 -30.58 1.89 -55.76
C ALA A 49 -29.12 2.27 -56.10
N ILE A 50 -28.94 3.00 -57.20
CA ILE A 50 -27.62 3.48 -57.63
C ILE A 50 -27.04 4.49 -56.64
N GLN A 51 -27.88 5.41 -56.14
CA GLN A 51 -27.46 6.40 -55.14
C GLN A 51 -27.04 5.75 -53.84
N LEU A 52 -27.82 4.81 -53.32
CA LEU A 52 -27.44 4.02 -52.14
C LEU A 52 -26.13 3.27 -52.33
N TRP A 53 -25.95 2.65 -53.48
CA TRP A 53 -24.70 1.95 -53.84
C TRP A 53 -23.53 2.90 -53.84
N ASN A 54 -23.63 4.06 -54.50
CA ASN A 54 -22.58 5.05 -54.56
C ASN A 54 -22.26 5.63 -53.17
N TRP A 55 -23.31 5.83 -52.37
CA TRP A 55 -23.11 6.27 -51.01
C TRP A 55 -22.29 5.27 -50.19
N ALA A 56 -22.62 3.97 -50.25
CA ALA A 56 -21.85 2.92 -49.54
C ALA A 56 -20.39 2.79 -50.03
N VAL A 57 -20.15 3.06 -51.34
CA VAL A 57 -18.80 3.02 -51.94
C VAL A 57 -17.97 4.25 -51.54
N THR A 58 -18.58 5.43 -51.50
CA THR A 58 -17.87 6.70 -51.25
C THR A 58 -17.57 6.96 -49.77
N LYS A 59 -18.28 6.34 -48.84
CA LYS A 59 -18.05 6.49 -47.41
C LYS A 59 -16.76 5.78 -46.94
N ARG A 60 -15.83 6.50 -46.30
CA ARG A 60 -14.60 5.94 -45.76
C ARG A 60 -14.87 5.18 -44.47
N VAL A 61 -14.15 4.10 -44.23
CA VAL A 61 -14.14 3.36 -42.97
C VAL A 61 -13.62 4.26 -41.87
N GLY A 62 -14.29 4.26 -40.70
CA GLY A 62 -13.91 5.08 -39.54
C GLY A 62 -14.72 6.38 -39.34
N THR A 63 -15.59 6.72 -40.28
CA THR A 63 -16.55 7.81 -40.09
C THR A 63 -17.95 7.22 -39.83
N ALA A 64 -18.32 7.01 -38.60
CA ALA A 64 -19.69 6.65 -38.16
C ALA A 64 -20.33 5.37 -38.81
N ILE A 65 -19.66 4.70 -39.74
CA ILE A 65 -20.21 3.52 -40.47
C ILE A 65 -19.16 2.40 -40.47
N ASN A 66 -19.54 1.22 -39.97
CA ASN A 66 -18.72 0.01 -40.00
C ASN A 66 -18.95 -0.79 -41.31
N GLU A 67 -18.08 -1.77 -41.57
CA GLU A 67 -18.14 -2.61 -42.76
C GLU A 67 -19.46 -3.42 -42.85
N HIS A 68 -20.02 -3.81 -41.71
CA HIS A 68 -21.29 -4.54 -41.67
C HIS A 68 -22.47 -3.65 -42.12
N GLN A 69 -22.48 -2.38 -41.73
CA GLN A 69 -23.50 -1.41 -42.19
C GLN A 69 -23.38 -1.13 -43.69
N LYS A 70 -22.13 -1.02 -44.21
CA LYS A 70 -21.90 -0.92 -45.66
C LYS A 70 -22.43 -2.11 -46.40
N ALA A 71 -22.22 -3.32 -45.87
CA ALA A 71 -22.73 -4.56 -46.44
C ALA A 71 -24.25 -4.53 -46.49
N LYS A 72 -24.92 -4.05 -45.43
CA LYS A 72 -26.39 -3.91 -45.40
C LYS A 72 -26.89 -2.94 -46.47
N VAL A 73 -26.26 -1.78 -46.63
CA VAL A 73 -26.64 -0.79 -47.65
C VAL A 73 -26.43 -1.31 -49.04
N ARG A 74 -25.33 -2.01 -49.32
CA ARG A 74 -25.06 -2.70 -50.59
C ARG A 74 -26.11 -3.79 -50.89
N HIS A 75 -26.46 -4.55 -49.85
CA HIS A 75 -27.49 -5.56 -49.91
C HIS A 75 -28.83 -4.95 -50.35
N VAL A 76 -29.24 -3.87 -49.69
CA VAL A 76 -30.51 -3.16 -50.01
C VAL A 76 -30.46 -2.59 -51.43
N ALA A 77 -29.40 -1.94 -51.82
CA ALA A 77 -29.19 -1.35 -53.13
C ALA A 77 -29.27 -2.43 -54.21
N CYS A 78 -28.66 -3.54 -54.01
CA CYS A 78 -28.63 -4.65 -54.97
C CYS A 78 -30.02 -5.35 -55.09
N ARG A 79 -30.70 -5.61 -53.96
CA ARG A 79 -32.08 -6.15 -53.95
C ARG A 79 -33.05 -5.22 -54.69
N LEU A 80 -32.94 -3.92 -54.44
CA LEU A 80 -33.78 -2.93 -55.05
C LEU A 80 -33.58 -2.89 -56.55
N LEU A 81 -32.32 -3.00 -57.05
CA LEU A 81 -32.02 -3.03 -58.46
C LEU A 81 -32.64 -4.26 -59.17
N TYR A 82 -32.57 -5.43 -58.54
CA TYR A 82 -33.20 -6.64 -59.06
C TYR A 82 -34.72 -6.61 -58.98
N ALA A 83 -35.29 -5.96 -57.98
CA ALA A 83 -36.76 -5.76 -57.87
C ALA A 83 -37.32 -4.84 -58.98
N CYS A 84 -36.54 -3.94 -59.52
CA CYS A 84 -36.86 -3.04 -60.62
C CYS A 84 -36.47 -3.57 -62.01
N GLU A 85 -36.17 -4.87 -62.16
CA GLU A 85 -35.71 -5.44 -63.41
C GLU A 85 -36.84 -5.58 -64.44
N PRO A 86 -36.69 -5.00 -65.63
CA PRO A 86 -37.64 -5.18 -66.72
C PRO A 86 -37.57 -6.64 -67.26
N GLU A 87 -38.62 -7.10 -67.93
CA GLU A 87 -38.65 -8.50 -68.49
C GLU A 87 -37.49 -8.77 -69.48
N ASN A 88 -36.98 -7.70 -70.14
CA ASN A 88 -35.88 -7.81 -71.08
C ASN A 88 -34.88 -6.66 -70.88
N PRO A 89 -34.02 -6.76 -69.85
CA PRO A 89 -33.11 -5.69 -69.47
C PRO A 89 -32.06 -5.44 -70.57
N ALA A 90 -31.72 -4.17 -70.74
CA ALA A 90 -30.61 -3.77 -71.63
C ALA A 90 -29.27 -4.32 -71.12
N GLU A 91 -28.30 -4.60 -72.01
CA GLU A 91 -27.00 -5.12 -71.65
C GLU A 91 -26.30 -4.31 -70.55
N GLY A 92 -26.36 -2.97 -70.63
CA GLY A 92 -25.80 -2.10 -69.57
C GLY A 92 -26.45 -2.25 -68.20
N ALA A 93 -27.77 -2.54 -68.16
CA ALA A 93 -28.44 -2.82 -66.88
C ALA A 93 -28.00 -4.15 -66.28
N VAL A 94 -27.91 -5.19 -67.09
CA VAL A 94 -27.40 -6.52 -66.65
C VAL A 94 -25.95 -6.46 -66.17
N ARG A 95 -25.06 -5.68 -66.81
CA ARG A 95 -23.71 -5.44 -66.33
C ARG A 95 -23.65 -4.73 -64.98
N LYS A 96 -24.51 -3.74 -64.75
CA LYS A 96 -24.64 -3.07 -63.42
C LYS A 96 -25.09 -4.10 -62.37
N GLN A 97 -26.11 -4.93 -62.67
CA GLN A 97 -26.60 -5.96 -61.74
C GLN A 97 -25.49 -6.95 -61.39
N ILE A 98 -24.72 -7.43 -62.34
CA ILE A 98 -23.61 -8.34 -62.12
C ILE A 98 -22.58 -7.69 -61.19
N LEU A 99 -22.22 -6.45 -61.47
CA LEU A 99 -21.25 -5.72 -60.66
C LEU A 99 -21.71 -5.56 -59.18
N MET A 100 -22.95 -5.11 -59.03
CA MET A 100 -23.54 -4.90 -57.72
C MET A 100 -23.72 -6.20 -56.94
N ALA A 101 -24.25 -7.24 -57.56
CA ALA A 101 -24.44 -8.54 -56.95
C ALA A 101 -23.08 -9.19 -56.57
N SER A 102 -22.10 -9.19 -57.48
CA SER A 102 -20.77 -9.75 -57.20
C SER A 102 -20.06 -9.03 -56.03
N LYS A 103 -20.11 -7.72 -56.02
CA LYS A 103 -19.52 -6.93 -54.95
C LYS A 103 -20.25 -7.02 -53.63
N THR A 104 -21.60 -7.13 -53.63
CA THR A 104 -22.40 -7.37 -52.44
C THR A 104 -22.08 -8.73 -51.83
N GLY A 105 -22.06 -9.81 -52.70
CA GLY A 105 -21.66 -11.15 -52.28
C GLY A 105 -20.27 -11.14 -51.65
N ARG A 106 -19.26 -10.50 -52.28
CA ARG A 106 -17.92 -10.37 -51.73
C ARG A 106 -17.91 -9.64 -50.39
N THR A 107 -18.66 -8.55 -50.25
CA THR A 107 -18.72 -7.83 -48.99
C THR A 107 -19.30 -8.66 -47.85
N TRP A 108 -20.31 -9.47 -48.12
CA TRP A 108 -20.86 -10.39 -47.11
C TRP A 108 -19.88 -11.50 -46.71
N LEU A 109 -19.07 -12.00 -47.67
CA LEU A 109 -17.96 -12.93 -47.33
C LEU A 109 -16.93 -12.24 -46.39
N ASP A 110 -16.54 -11.02 -46.69
CA ASP A 110 -15.62 -10.25 -45.85
C ASP A 110 -16.20 -10.01 -44.44
N CYS A 111 -17.54 -9.88 -44.35
CA CYS A 111 -18.27 -9.80 -43.08
C CYS A 111 -18.54 -11.16 -42.40
N LYS A 112 -18.04 -12.25 -42.91
CA LYS A 112 -18.24 -13.64 -42.43
C LYS A 112 -19.71 -14.06 -42.37
N LYS A 113 -20.52 -13.69 -43.37
CA LYS A 113 -21.91 -14.05 -43.53
C LYS A 113 -22.15 -14.77 -44.87
N PRO A 114 -21.66 -16.02 -45.01
CA PRO A 114 -21.65 -16.72 -46.28
C PRO A 114 -23.08 -17.02 -46.83
N GLN A 115 -24.07 -17.27 -45.96
CA GLN A 115 -25.44 -17.52 -46.38
C GLN A 115 -26.06 -16.31 -47.11
N LEU A 116 -25.74 -15.08 -46.63
CA LEU A 116 -26.16 -13.86 -47.29
C LEU A 116 -25.38 -13.62 -48.59
N ALA A 117 -24.12 -14.01 -48.63
CA ALA A 117 -23.29 -13.92 -49.81
C ALA A 117 -23.81 -14.78 -50.96
N ASP A 118 -24.18 -16.03 -50.67
CA ASP A 118 -24.69 -17.00 -51.66
C ASP A 118 -25.86 -16.50 -52.46
N ASN A 119 -26.83 -15.79 -51.82
CA ASN A 119 -27.98 -15.22 -52.46
C ASN A 119 -27.57 -14.29 -53.61
N PHE A 120 -26.58 -13.40 -53.35
CA PHE A 120 -26.12 -12.44 -54.35
C PHE A 120 -25.18 -13.06 -55.36
N LEU A 121 -24.34 -13.98 -54.97
CA LEU A 121 -23.43 -14.68 -55.85
C LEU A 121 -24.19 -15.53 -56.85
N SER A 122 -25.25 -16.21 -56.41
CA SER A 122 -26.15 -16.96 -57.29
C SER A 122 -26.91 -16.07 -58.29
N LEU A 123 -27.38 -14.90 -57.88
CA LEU A 123 -27.95 -13.90 -58.76
C LEU A 123 -26.93 -13.41 -59.80
N ALA A 124 -25.66 -13.16 -59.35
CA ALA A 124 -24.60 -12.72 -60.25
C ALA A 124 -24.26 -13.81 -61.31
N VAL A 125 -24.19 -15.08 -60.89
CA VAL A 125 -23.96 -16.19 -61.84
C VAL A 125 -25.08 -16.28 -62.86
N LYS A 126 -26.34 -16.25 -62.43
CA LYS A 126 -27.50 -16.30 -63.32
C LYS A 126 -27.48 -15.12 -64.33
N SER A 127 -27.21 -13.94 -63.88
CA SER A 127 -27.10 -12.74 -64.75
C SER A 127 -25.94 -12.85 -65.74
N LEU A 128 -24.80 -13.40 -65.31
CA LEU A 128 -23.62 -13.65 -66.15
C LEU A 128 -23.89 -14.70 -67.20
N GLU A 129 -24.52 -15.82 -66.85
CA GLU A 129 -24.90 -16.89 -67.79
C GLU A 129 -25.94 -16.39 -68.82
N THR A 130 -26.91 -15.57 -68.39
CA THR A 130 -27.86 -14.95 -69.29
C THR A 130 -27.18 -14.02 -70.27
N LEU A 131 -26.27 -13.19 -69.77
CA LEU A 131 -25.50 -12.28 -70.63
C LEU A 131 -24.63 -13.00 -71.63
N TYR A 132 -23.94 -14.04 -71.17
CA TYR A 132 -23.11 -14.92 -72.04
C TYR A 132 -23.92 -15.56 -73.14
N SER A 133 -25.09 -16.10 -72.82
CA SER A 133 -25.99 -16.74 -73.79
C SER A 133 -26.46 -15.69 -74.81
N ARG A 134 -26.81 -14.46 -74.42
CA ARG A 134 -27.22 -13.39 -75.33
C ARG A 134 -26.07 -12.94 -76.24
N LEU A 135 -24.84 -12.87 -75.76
CA LEU A 135 -23.64 -12.53 -76.54
C LEU A 135 -23.31 -13.65 -77.51
N THR A 136 -23.62 -14.91 -77.18
CA THR A 136 -23.40 -16.08 -78.01
C THR A 136 -24.44 -16.17 -79.12
N SER A 137 -25.73 -15.86 -78.91
CA SER A 137 -26.80 -15.90 -79.91
C SER A 137 -26.68 -14.74 -80.91
N ARG A 138 -25.94 -13.70 -80.72
CA ARG A 138 -25.69 -12.59 -81.68
C ARG A 138 -24.76 -12.96 -82.83
N GLY A 139 -24.28 -14.21 -82.88
CA GLY A 139 -23.51 -14.76 -84.01
C GLY A 139 -22.02 -14.39 -84.06
N HIS A 140 -21.30 -14.84 -85.11
CA HIS A 140 -19.88 -14.56 -85.24
C HIS A 140 -19.60 -13.12 -85.73
N GLY A 141 -19.80 -12.16 -84.82
CA GLY A 141 -19.49 -10.76 -85.08
C GLY A 141 -18.18 -10.39 -84.46
N GLY A 142 -17.46 -9.46 -84.98
CA GLY A 142 -16.14 -8.95 -84.79
C GLY A 142 -15.40 -9.02 -83.47
N ALA A 143 -14.20 -8.51 -83.38
CA ALA A 143 -13.26 -8.57 -82.22
C ALA A 143 -13.89 -8.08 -80.89
N ASP A 144 -14.84 -7.10 -80.92
CA ASP A 144 -15.52 -6.55 -79.77
C ASP A 144 -16.45 -7.53 -79.03
N ILE A 145 -17.12 -8.42 -79.73
CA ILE A 145 -17.99 -9.45 -79.13
C ILE A 145 -17.12 -10.50 -78.41
N ASN A 146 -15.99 -10.90 -78.99
CA ASN A 146 -15.08 -11.87 -78.36
C ASN A 146 -14.41 -11.28 -77.14
N THR A 147 -14.08 -10.02 -77.12
CA THR A 147 -13.56 -9.30 -75.94
C THR A 147 -14.61 -9.23 -74.87
N SER A 148 -15.85 -8.89 -75.20
CA SER A 148 -16.97 -8.85 -74.29
C SER A 148 -17.32 -10.24 -73.71
N LYS A 149 -17.23 -11.32 -74.48
CA LYS A 149 -17.37 -12.69 -73.99
C LYS A 149 -16.28 -13.08 -72.98
N GLY A 150 -15.01 -12.71 -73.29
CA GLY A 150 -13.88 -12.95 -72.42
C GLY A 150 -14.00 -12.24 -71.05
N ASP A 151 -14.51 -10.97 -71.05
CA ASP A 151 -14.76 -10.23 -69.81
C ASP A 151 -15.87 -10.87 -68.98
N VAL A 152 -16.95 -11.34 -69.59
CA VAL A 152 -18.05 -12.06 -68.89
C VAL A 152 -17.54 -13.39 -68.32
N GLU A 153 -16.75 -14.16 -69.06
CA GLU A 153 -16.14 -15.39 -68.54
C GLU A 153 -15.19 -15.11 -67.38
N LYS A 154 -14.44 -14.05 -67.44
CA LYS A 154 -13.55 -13.64 -66.32
C LYS A 154 -14.34 -13.29 -65.07
N ASP A 155 -15.40 -12.50 -65.21
CA ASP A 155 -16.29 -12.18 -64.10
C ASP A 155 -16.99 -13.44 -63.55
N LEU A 156 -17.41 -14.33 -64.40
CA LEU A 156 -17.99 -15.63 -64.00
C LEU A 156 -16.99 -16.47 -63.19
N LEU A 157 -15.75 -16.56 -63.65
CA LEU A 157 -14.70 -17.28 -62.93
C LEU A 157 -14.49 -16.67 -61.51
N ARG A 158 -14.50 -15.36 -61.38
CA ARG A 158 -14.39 -14.69 -60.08
C ARG A 158 -15.55 -14.94 -59.16
N VAL A 159 -16.78 -14.85 -59.69
CA VAL A 159 -18.00 -15.11 -58.90
C VAL A 159 -18.05 -16.58 -58.44
N LEU A 160 -17.69 -17.50 -59.31
CA LEU A 160 -17.63 -18.92 -58.96
C LEU A 160 -16.53 -19.19 -57.90
N SER A 161 -15.41 -18.48 -57.96
CA SER A 161 -14.40 -18.59 -56.91
C SER A 161 -14.88 -18.04 -55.57
N TYR A 162 -15.73 -17.02 -55.56
CA TYR A 162 -16.39 -16.53 -54.33
C TYR A 162 -17.45 -17.50 -53.79
N GLN A 163 -18.18 -18.16 -54.68
CA GLN A 163 -19.09 -19.27 -54.28
C GLN A 163 -18.33 -20.41 -53.63
N ALA A 164 -17.18 -20.75 -54.13
CA ALA A 164 -16.30 -21.76 -53.54
C ALA A 164 -15.84 -21.34 -52.13
N GLU A 165 -15.43 -20.08 -51.97
CA GLU A 165 -15.08 -19.49 -50.65
C GLU A 165 -16.28 -19.52 -49.70
N SER A 166 -17.49 -19.18 -50.17
CA SER A 166 -18.73 -19.24 -49.40
C SER A 166 -19.06 -20.65 -48.94
N ALA A 167 -18.93 -21.62 -49.84
CA ALA A 167 -19.20 -23.03 -49.56
C ALA A 167 -18.21 -23.57 -48.50
N LEU A 168 -16.92 -23.21 -48.57
CA LEU A 168 -15.95 -23.54 -47.53
C LEU A 168 -16.27 -22.91 -46.18
N ALA A 169 -16.68 -21.63 -46.17
CA ALA A 169 -17.09 -20.95 -44.93
C ALA A 169 -18.34 -21.58 -44.30
N GLN A 170 -19.12 -22.35 -45.06
CA GLN A 170 -20.27 -23.13 -44.62
C GLN A 170 -19.93 -24.60 -44.39
N GLU A 171 -18.67 -24.96 -44.41
CA GLU A 171 -18.14 -26.32 -44.25
C GLU A 171 -18.58 -27.32 -45.35
N ASN A 172 -19.04 -26.82 -46.47
CA ASN A 172 -19.42 -27.65 -47.64
C ASN A 172 -18.25 -27.80 -48.62
N HIS A 173 -17.35 -28.70 -48.29
CA HIS A 173 -16.15 -28.97 -49.11
C HIS A 173 -16.46 -29.45 -50.51
N GLN A 174 -17.48 -30.34 -50.66
CA GLN A 174 -17.81 -30.93 -51.96
C GLN A 174 -18.31 -29.89 -52.96
N GLU A 175 -19.12 -28.96 -52.49
CA GLU A 175 -19.65 -27.88 -53.32
C GLU A 175 -18.55 -26.88 -53.70
N ALA A 176 -17.65 -26.56 -52.77
CA ALA A 176 -16.48 -25.75 -53.06
C ALA A 176 -15.58 -26.37 -54.16
N VAL A 177 -15.36 -27.69 -54.07
CA VAL A 177 -14.61 -28.43 -55.12
C VAL A 177 -15.30 -28.33 -56.45
N ALA A 178 -16.63 -28.47 -56.51
CA ALA A 178 -17.40 -28.40 -57.76
C ALA A 178 -17.26 -26.98 -58.39
N TYR A 179 -17.38 -25.90 -57.62
CA TYR A 179 -17.17 -24.55 -58.13
C TYR A 179 -15.75 -24.32 -58.64
N MET A 180 -14.75 -24.79 -57.92
CA MET A 180 -13.35 -24.61 -58.30
C MET A 180 -13.01 -25.47 -59.53
N GLN A 181 -13.62 -26.63 -59.74
CA GLN A 181 -13.45 -27.42 -60.93
C GLN A 181 -13.99 -26.69 -62.16
N ARG A 182 -15.17 -26.08 -62.05
CA ARG A 182 -15.71 -25.20 -63.11
C ARG A 182 -14.75 -24.07 -63.46
N CYS A 183 -14.18 -23.41 -62.46
CA CYS A 183 -13.17 -22.38 -62.64
C CYS A 183 -11.92 -22.92 -63.34
N LYS A 184 -11.43 -24.09 -62.98
CA LYS A 184 -10.27 -24.75 -63.59
C LYS A 184 -10.51 -25.08 -65.06
N ASP A 185 -11.70 -25.54 -65.41
CA ASP A 185 -12.08 -25.83 -66.78
C ASP A 185 -12.10 -24.56 -67.67
N MET A 186 -12.41 -23.42 -67.09
CA MET A 186 -12.40 -22.14 -67.75
C MET A 186 -10.99 -21.60 -68.04
N LEU A 187 -9.95 -22.05 -67.33
CA LEU A 187 -8.56 -21.60 -67.55
C LEU A 187 -8.02 -21.91 -68.93
N LEU A 188 -8.57 -22.89 -69.68
CA LEU A 188 -8.22 -23.15 -71.04
C LEU A 188 -8.51 -21.97 -71.95
N ARG A 189 -9.56 -21.20 -71.61
CA ARG A 189 -9.96 -19.98 -72.30
C ARG A 189 -9.42 -18.69 -71.68
N LEU A 190 -9.13 -18.75 -70.37
CA LEU A 190 -8.66 -17.63 -69.55
C LEU A 190 -7.29 -17.88 -68.89
N PRO A 191 -6.26 -18.13 -69.68
CA PRO A 191 -4.97 -18.52 -69.11
C PRO A 191 -4.33 -17.44 -68.21
N LYS A 192 -4.71 -16.19 -68.35
CA LYS A 192 -4.23 -15.06 -67.54
C LYS A 192 -4.69 -15.17 -66.07
N GLU A 193 -5.79 -15.86 -65.79
CA GLU A 193 -6.34 -16.03 -64.45
C GLU A 193 -5.73 -17.24 -63.68
N THR A 194 -4.79 -17.95 -64.26
CA THR A 194 -4.09 -19.10 -63.65
C THR A 194 -3.49 -18.76 -62.30
N GLY A 195 -2.74 -17.66 -62.22
CA GLY A 195 -2.13 -17.20 -60.96
C GLY A 195 -3.15 -16.86 -59.89
N TYR A 196 -4.24 -16.21 -60.27
CA TYR A 196 -5.32 -15.87 -59.34
C TYR A 196 -5.97 -17.14 -58.74
N LEU A 197 -6.32 -18.08 -59.58
CA LEU A 197 -7.00 -19.32 -59.14
C LEU A 197 -6.06 -20.21 -58.29
N SER A 198 -4.80 -20.28 -58.63
CA SER A 198 -3.76 -20.97 -57.85
C SER A 198 -3.65 -20.34 -56.46
N LEU A 199 -3.63 -19.00 -56.35
CA LEU A 199 -3.59 -18.30 -55.03
C LEU A 199 -4.88 -18.49 -54.20
N MET A 200 -6.03 -18.57 -54.89
CA MET A 200 -7.30 -18.88 -54.17
C MET A 200 -7.26 -20.28 -53.55
N CYS A 201 -6.82 -21.29 -54.29
CA CYS A 201 -6.63 -22.64 -53.76
C CYS A 201 -5.60 -22.65 -52.60
N TYR A 202 -4.53 -21.87 -52.70
CA TYR A 202 -3.55 -21.73 -51.63
C TYR A 202 -4.21 -21.15 -50.36
N ASN A 203 -5.01 -20.08 -50.49
CA ASN A 203 -5.72 -19.51 -49.35
C ASN A 203 -6.69 -20.51 -48.69
N PHE A 204 -7.44 -21.24 -49.50
CA PHE A 204 -8.30 -22.32 -48.99
C PHE A 204 -7.50 -23.40 -48.23
N GLY A 205 -6.34 -23.75 -48.74
CA GLY A 205 -5.42 -24.67 -48.06
C GLY A 205 -4.89 -24.13 -46.74
N VAL A 206 -4.57 -22.83 -46.66
CA VAL A 206 -4.16 -22.17 -45.43
C VAL A 206 -5.32 -22.15 -44.42
N ASP A 207 -6.52 -21.78 -44.83
CA ASP A 207 -7.69 -21.71 -43.95
C ASP A 207 -8.04 -23.11 -43.41
N SER A 208 -8.06 -24.12 -44.25
CA SER A 208 -8.28 -25.51 -43.82
C SER A 208 -7.17 -26.02 -42.87
N TYR A 209 -5.93 -25.59 -43.07
CA TYR A 209 -4.80 -25.89 -42.16
C TYR A 209 -5.01 -25.26 -40.78
N ASN A 210 -5.41 -23.98 -40.72
CA ASN A 210 -5.70 -23.31 -39.49
C ASN A 210 -6.86 -23.91 -38.69
N MET A 211 -7.85 -24.46 -39.42
CA MET A 211 -8.96 -25.24 -38.85
C MET A 211 -8.59 -26.68 -38.50
N LYS A 212 -7.33 -27.11 -38.72
CA LYS A 212 -6.82 -28.49 -38.54
C LYS A 212 -7.51 -29.55 -39.42
N LYS A 213 -8.12 -29.15 -40.52
CA LYS A 213 -8.70 -30.01 -41.52
C LYS A 213 -7.61 -30.42 -42.56
N TYR A 214 -6.71 -31.28 -42.13
CA TYR A 214 -5.48 -31.59 -42.91
C TYR A 214 -5.74 -32.25 -44.24
N GLU A 215 -6.76 -33.10 -44.37
CA GLU A 215 -7.16 -33.73 -45.60
C GLU A 215 -7.58 -32.70 -46.65
N GLU A 216 -8.50 -31.80 -46.28
CA GLU A 216 -8.97 -30.73 -47.14
C GLU A 216 -7.81 -29.75 -47.50
N SER A 217 -6.98 -29.40 -46.50
CA SER A 217 -5.80 -28.56 -46.73
C SER A 217 -4.85 -29.18 -47.75
N SER A 218 -4.57 -30.46 -47.62
CA SER A 218 -3.67 -31.16 -48.58
C SER A 218 -4.25 -31.18 -50.00
N PHE A 219 -5.55 -31.36 -50.14
CA PHE A 219 -6.25 -31.27 -51.40
C PHE A 219 -6.11 -29.89 -52.03
N TRP A 220 -6.44 -28.84 -51.32
CA TRP A 220 -6.41 -27.48 -51.84
C TRP A 220 -4.99 -27.00 -52.18
N LEU A 221 -3.98 -27.35 -51.41
CA LEU A 221 -2.59 -27.04 -51.70
C LEU A 221 -2.07 -27.80 -52.92
N SER A 222 -2.47 -29.06 -53.07
CA SER A 222 -2.16 -29.82 -54.27
C SER A 222 -2.81 -29.22 -55.53
N GLN A 223 -4.10 -28.84 -55.43
CA GLN A 223 -4.78 -28.13 -56.50
C GLN A 223 -4.10 -26.78 -56.82
N SER A 224 -3.67 -26.03 -55.82
CA SER A 224 -2.93 -24.76 -56.00
C SER A 224 -1.66 -24.99 -56.84
N TYR A 225 -0.88 -25.99 -56.48
CA TYR A 225 0.35 -26.34 -57.22
C TYR A 225 0.07 -26.79 -58.66
N ASP A 226 -0.86 -27.70 -58.83
CA ASP A 226 -1.24 -28.25 -60.15
C ASP A 226 -1.76 -27.16 -61.10
N ILE A 227 -2.66 -26.28 -60.59
CA ILE A 227 -3.16 -25.14 -61.35
C ILE A 227 -2.02 -24.20 -61.73
N GLY A 228 -1.12 -23.87 -60.79
CA GLY A 228 0.02 -23.02 -61.03
C GLY A 228 0.97 -23.57 -62.13
N LYS A 229 0.99 -24.89 -62.35
CA LYS A 229 1.77 -25.57 -63.43
C LYS A 229 1.05 -25.66 -64.76
N MET A 230 -0.25 -25.39 -64.81
CA MET A 230 -1.00 -25.48 -66.10
C MET A 230 -0.54 -24.45 -67.14
N ASN A 231 -0.09 -23.27 -66.70
CA ASN A 231 0.41 -22.25 -67.58
C ASN A 231 1.59 -21.48 -66.98
N ILE A 232 2.80 -21.83 -67.39
CA ILE A 232 4.04 -21.28 -66.82
C ILE A 232 4.13 -19.74 -67.00
N LYS A 233 3.60 -19.21 -68.05
CA LYS A 233 3.65 -17.77 -68.39
C LYS A 233 2.83 -16.94 -67.38
N TYR A 234 1.78 -17.46 -66.86
CA TYR A 234 0.85 -16.81 -65.94
C TYR A 234 0.81 -17.48 -64.54
N SER A 235 1.80 -18.31 -64.26
CA SER A 235 2.03 -18.92 -62.95
C SER A 235 2.34 -17.87 -61.89
N PRO A 236 2.00 -18.10 -60.59
CA PRO A 236 2.35 -17.17 -59.49
C PRO A 236 3.85 -17.08 -59.24
N GLY A 237 4.70 -17.82 -59.97
CA GLY A 237 6.16 -17.79 -59.79
C GLY A 237 6.70 -18.95 -58.96
N ALA A 238 7.98 -19.29 -59.16
CA ALA A 238 8.63 -20.42 -58.52
C ALA A 238 8.69 -20.28 -57.00
N GLU A 239 8.87 -19.08 -56.48
CA GLU A 239 8.93 -18.81 -55.06
C GLU A 239 7.57 -19.09 -54.37
N VAL A 240 6.46 -18.68 -54.97
CA VAL A 240 5.12 -18.92 -54.46
C VAL A 240 4.79 -20.42 -54.55
N GLN A 241 5.16 -21.06 -55.65
CA GLN A 241 4.99 -22.53 -55.84
C GLN A 241 5.76 -23.32 -54.78
N ALA A 242 6.99 -22.92 -54.48
CA ALA A 242 7.76 -23.53 -53.40
C ALA A 242 7.13 -23.30 -52.02
N LYS A 243 6.51 -22.12 -51.78
CA LYS A 243 5.79 -21.81 -50.53
C LYS A 243 4.56 -22.72 -50.38
N VAL A 244 3.79 -22.95 -51.46
CA VAL A 244 2.66 -23.90 -51.47
C VAL A 244 3.12 -25.32 -51.10
N LEU A 245 4.19 -25.80 -51.72
CA LEU A 245 4.74 -27.13 -51.45
C LEU A 245 5.32 -27.27 -50.03
N ARG A 246 5.96 -26.23 -49.49
CA ARG A 246 6.43 -26.23 -48.09
C ARG A 246 5.26 -26.33 -47.10
N LEU A 247 4.16 -25.63 -47.37
CA LEU A 247 2.97 -25.75 -46.55
C LEU A 247 2.35 -27.15 -46.69
N LEU A 248 2.28 -27.69 -47.90
CA LEU A 248 1.78 -29.04 -48.15
C LEU A 248 2.60 -30.11 -47.40
N ALA A 249 3.93 -29.99 -47.44
CA ALA A 249 4.80 -30.85 -46.65
C ALA A 249 4.54 -30.73 -45.14
N THR A 250 4.29 -29.51 -44.66
CA THR A 250 3.95 -29.26 -43.27
C THR A 250 2.60 -29.88 -42.91
N VAL A 251 1.62 -29.81 -43.80
CA VAL A 251 0.30 -30.45 -43.60
C VAL A 251 0.45 -31.96 -43.43
N TYR A 252 1.21 -32.61 -44.31
CA TYR A 252 1.46 -34.06 -44.22
C TYR A 252 2.19 -34.43 -42.94
N LEU A 253 3.16 -33.62 -42.51
CA LEU A 253 3.90 -33.82 -41.27
C LEU A 253 2.98 -33.71 -40.03
N LYS A 254 2.00 -32.83 -40.09
CA LYS A 254 1.07 -32.57 -38.96
C LYS A 254 -0.12 -33.52 -38.93
N TRP A 255 -0.52 -34.02 -40.09
CA TRP A 255 -1.62 -34.95 -40.23
C TRP A 255 -1.26 -36.33 -39.66
N ASP A 256 -0.28 -37.00 -40.26
CA ASP A 256 0.32 -38.24 -39.77
C ASP A 256 1.71 -38.40 -40.39
N CYS A 257 2.74 -38.16 -39.57
CA CYS A 257 4.11 -38.19 -40.05
C CYS A 257 4.59 -39.57 -40.48
N GLN A 258 3.98 -40.66 -39.98
CA GLN A 258 4.37 -42.02 -40.33
C GLN A 258 3.71 -42.45 -41.67
N GLN A 259 2.42 -42.20 -41.80
CA GLN A 259 1.65 -42.59 -42.98
C GLN A 259 2.02 -41.73 -44.20
N PHE A 260 2.27 -40.45 -44.04
CA PHE A 260 2.51 -39.52 -45.14
C PHE A 260 3.97 -39.09 -45.29
N GLN A 261 4.90 -39.80 -44.67
CA GLN A 261 6.33 -39.51 -44.72
C GLN A 261 6.87 -39.27 -46.14
N GLU A 262 6.58 -40.20 -47.05
CA GLU A 262 7.06 -40.16 -48.44
C GLU A 262 6.49 -38.94 -49.17
N LYS A 263 5.19 -38.65 -48.98
CA LYS A 263 4.52 -37.49 -49.56
C LYS A 263 5.10 -36.19 -49.04
N ALA A 264 5.38 -36.11 -47.74
CA ALA A 264 5.98 -34.94 -47.13
C ALA A 264 7.42 -34.68 -47.65
N LEU A 265 8.22 -35.75 -47.75
CA LEU A 265 9.58 -35.63 -48.30
C LEU A 265 9.56 -35.25 -49.78
N ASN A 266 8.66 -35.84 -50.56
CA ASN A 266 8.51 -35.48 -51.97
C ASN A 266 8.10 -34.02 -52.15
N ALA A 267 7.14 -33.54 -51.35
CA ALA A 267 6.68 -32.16 -51.40
C ALA A 267 7.80 -31.18 -51.03
N VAL A 268 8.55 -31.43 -49.97
CA VAL A 268 9.65 -30.52 -49.56
C VAL A 268 10.84 -30.57 -50.52
N ASN A 269 11.17 -31.74 -51.07
CA ASN A 269 12.22 -31.86 -52.09
C ASN A 269 11.83 -31.12 -53.38
N LEU A 270 10.57 -31.23 -53.78
CA LEU A 270 10.05 -30.50 -54.92
C LEU A 270 10.03 -28.97 -54.65
N ALA A 271 9.67 -28.56 -53.44
CA ALA A 271 9.76 -27.15 -53.04
C ALA A 271 11.17 -26.59 -53.15
N ASN A 272 12.16 -27.35 -52.67
CA ASN A 272 13.57 -26.95 -52.76
C ASN A 272 14.09 -26.95 -54.19
N LYS A 273 13.53 -27.80 -55.07
CA LYS A 273 13.85 -27.79 -56.50
C LYS A 273 13.25 -26.56 -57.21
N GLU A 274 12.03 -26.16 -56.86
CA GLU A 274 11.39 -24.97 -57.43
C GLU A 274 12.12 -23.68 -57.00
N SER A 275 12.38 -23.52 -55.70
CA SER A 275 13.12 -22.38 -55.15
C SER A 275 13.74 -22.78 -53.82
N VAL A 276 15.06 -22.79 -53.77
CA VAL A 276 15.81 -23.06 -52.54
C VAL A 276 15.54 -21.94 -51.53
N HIS A 277 15.13 -22.35 -50.35
CA HIS A 277 14.88 -21.42 -49.26
C HIS A 277 15.26 -22.07 -47.91
N PRO A 278 15.86 -21.33 -46.96
CA PRO A 278 16.30 -21.89 -45.68
C PRO A 278 15.20 -22.66 -44.93
N SER A 279 13.97 -22.18 -44.96
CA SER A 279 12.84 -22.83 -44.29
C SER A 279 12.49 -24.19 -44.96
N GLY A 280 12.72 -24.36 -46.24
CA GLY A 280 12.51 -25.65 -46.95
C GLY A 280 13.53 -26.69 -46.52
N LEU A 281 14.78 -26.28 -46.42
CA LEU A 281 15.89 -27.14 -45.97
C LEU A 281 15.70 -27.56 -44.51
N TYR A 282 15.32 -26.59 -43.64
CA TYR A 282 15.00 -26.86 -42.25
C TYR A 282 13.81 -27.83 -42.12
N LEU A 283 12.75 -27.63 -42.92
CA LEU A 283 11.58 -28.48 -42.92
C LEU A 283 11.92 -29.90 -43.34
N LYS A 284 12.83 -30.08 -44.33
CA LYS A 284 13.31 -31.41 -44.76
C LYS A 284 13.95 -32.17 -43.59
N ILE A 285 14.83 -31.49 -42.82
CA ILE A 285 15.46 -32.10 -41.64
C ILE A 285 14.41 -32.44 -40.57
N ARG A 286 13.46 -31.56 -40.35
CA ARG A 286 12.38 -31.81 -39.40
C ARG A 286 11.53 -33.04 -39.81
N ILE A 287 11.22 -33.18 -41.06
CA ILE A 287 10.48 -34.36 -41.57
C ILE A 287 11.31 -35.63 -41.35
N LEU A 288 12.60 -35.62 -41.73
CA LEU A 288 13.52 -36.76 -41.53
C LEU A 288 13.59 -37.19 -40.07
N LEU A 289 13.69 -36.24 -39.14
CA LEU A 289 13.74 -36.51 -37.72
C LEU A 289 12.42 -37.05 -37.16
N SER A 290 11.30 -36.45 -37.52
CA SER A 290 9.98 -36.89 -37.08
C SER A 290 9.62 -38.27 -37.58
N CYS A 291 10.18 -38.70 -38.69
CA CYS A 291 10.00 -40.03 -39.29
C CYS A 291 11.04 -41.05 -38.81
N GLY A 292 11.94 -40.70 -37.91
CA GLY A 292 12.94 -41.60 -37.36
C GLY A 292 14.00 -42.03 -38.36
N ALA A 293 14.33 -41.19 -39.36
CA ALA A 293 15.34 -41.47 -40.37
C ALA A 293 16.72 -41.79 -39.75
N GLN A 294 17.53 -42.58 -40.47
CA GLN A 294 18.89 -42.90 -40.04
C GLN A 294 19.78 -41.65 -40.03
N ASP A 295 20.75 -41.64 -39.14
CA ASP A 295 21.67 -40.48 -38.94
C ASP A 295 22.39 -40.08 -40.23
N ASP A 296 22.67 -41.01 -41.13
CA ASP A 296 23.34 -40.70 -42.41
C ASP A 296 22.50 -39.81 -43.33
N HIS A 297 21.19 -40.03 -43.37
CA HIS A 297 20.28 -39.21 -44.16
C HIS A 297 20.13 -37.79 -43.53
N ILE A 298 20.09 -37.72 -42.20
CA ILE A 298 20.02 -36.43 -41.47
C ILE A 298 21.36 -35.67 -41.66
N ARG A 299 22.50 -36.40 -41.60
CA ARG A 299 23.82 -35.84 -41.85
C ARG A 299 23.97 -35.25 -43.25
N ALA A 300 23.43 -35.92 -44.25
CA ALA A 300 23.36 -35.39 -45.62
C ALA A 300 22.55 -34.09 -45.68
N GLY A 301 21.38 -34.05 -45.04
CA GLY A 301 20.51 -32.88 -45.00
C GLY A 301 21.15 -31.67 -44.29
N VAL A 302 21.79 -31.88 -43.13
CA VAL A 302 22.49 -30.79 -42.43
C VAL A 302 23.75 -30.33 -43.16
N THR A 303 24.39 -31.19 -43.94
CA THR A 303 25.51 -30.82 -44.81
C THR A 303 25.03 -29.90 -45.96
N GLU A 304 23.91 -30.24 -46.57
CA GLU A 304 23.26 -29.40 -47.59
C GLU A 304 22.93 -28.01 -47.10
N LEU A 305 22.54 -27.85 -45.81
CA LEU A 305 22.35 -26.55 -45.18
C LEU A 305 23.61 -25.69 -45.15
N LEU A 306 24.79 -26.25 -44.84
CA LEU A 306 26.04 -25.52 -44.81
C LEU A 306 26.57 -25.17 -46.20
N GLU A 307 26.34 -26.07 -47.21
CA GLU A 307 26.78 -25.86 -48.59
C GLU A 307 26.00 -24.75 -49.29
N LEU A 308 24.78 -24.50 -48.87
CA LEU A 308 23.87 -23.50 -49.48
C LEU A 308 23.88 -22.15 -48.78
N GLU A 309 24.86 -21.85 -47.93
CA GLU A 309 25.05 -20.56 -47.23
C GLU A 309 23.81 -20.06 -46.48
N VAL A 310 23.16 -20.94 -45.78
CA VAL A 310 21.95 -20.64 -45.00
C VAL A 310 22.29 -19.75 -43.81
N PRO A 311 21.42 -18.81 -43.40
CA PRO A 311 21.67 -17.94 -42.22
C PRO A 311 21.97 -18.76 -40.97
N LEU A 312 22.89 -18.27 -40.13
CA LEU A 312 23.30 -18.92 -38.89
C LEU A 312 22.13 -19.28 -37.99
N GLU A 313 21.11 -18.42 -37.89
CA GLU A 313 19.93 -18.66 -37.08
C GLU A 313 19.20 -19.95 -37.42
N VAL A 314 19.12 -20.28 -38.71
CA VAL A 314 18.52 -21.54 -39.18
C VAL A 314 19.40 -22.74 -38.82
N CYS A 315 20.73 -22.59 -38.93
CA CYS A 315 21.68 -23.62 -38.49
C CYS A 315 21.52 -23.89 -36.96
N LEU A 316 21.45 -22.85 -36.15
CA LEU A 316 21.28 -22.97 -34.70
C LEU A 316 19.91 -23.56 -34.33
N SER A 317 18.86 -23.19 -35.07
CA SER A 317 17.51 -23.80 -34.87
C SER A 317 17.54 -25.29 -35.22
N THR A 318 18.32 -25.67 -36.22
CA THR A 318 18.52 -27.08 -36.58
C THR A 318 19.27 -27.84 -35.48
N VAL A 319 20.28 -27.26 -34.90
CA VAL A 319 21.00 -27.85 -33.73
C VAL A 319 20.03 -28.09 -32.56
N LYS A 320 19.21 -27.09 -32.24
CA LYS A 320 18.18 -27.22 -31.19
C LYS A 320 17.18 -28.32 -31.49
N LEU A 321 16.78 -28.46 -32.75
CA LEU A 321 15.88 -29.51 -33.20
C LEU A 321 16.53 -30.89 -33.03
N LEU A 322 17.78 -31.07 -33.43
CA LEU A 322 18.53 -32.31 -33.25
C LEU A 322 18.64 -32.72 -31.78
N MET A 323 18.89 -31.72 -30.89
CA MET A 323 18.94 -31.94 -29.45
C MET A 323 17.59 -32.34 -28.87
N ALA A 324 16.51 -31.77 -29.37
CA ALA A 324 15.13 -32.09 -28.92
C ALA A 324 14.71 -33.50 -29.28
N GLU A 325 15.25 -34.04 -30.40
CA GLU A 325 15.00 -35.40 -30.89
C GLU A 325 16.08 -36.43 -30.44
N ASP A 326 16.82 -36.06 -29.36
CA ASP A 326 17.87 -36.88 -28.72
C ASP A 326 18.98 -37.36 -29.67
N ARG A 327 19.24 -36.64 -30.75
CA ARG A 327 20.39 -36.87 -31.66
C ARG A 327 21.62 -36.09 -31.23
N GLU A 328 22.04 -36.27 -29.98
CA GLU A 328 23.07 -35.46 -29.31
C GLU A 328 24.41 -35.44 -30.05
N THR A 329 24.93 -36.62 -30.45
CA THR A 329 26.21 -36.71 -31.15
C THR A 329 26.19 -35.94 -32.46
N LEU A 330 25.15 -36.12 -33.25
CA LEU A 330 24.96 -35.43 -34.51
C LEU A 330 24.80 -33.93 -34.34
N ALA A 331 24.10 -33.49 -33.28
CA ALA A 331 23.90 -32.08 -32.96
C ALA A 331 25.24 -31.40 -32.65
N PHE A 332 26.10 -32.01 -31.80
CA PHE A 332 27.41 -31.46 -31.47
C PHE A 332 28.39 -31.48 -32.64
N ASP A 333 28.39 -32.56 -33.46
CA ASP A 333 29.20 -32.61 -34.66
C ASP A 333 28.81 -31.55 -35.68
N TYR A 334 27.50 -31.37 -35.87
CA TYR A 334 26.98 -30.31 -36.71
C TYR A 334 27.28 -28.92 -36.17
N LEU A 335 27.08 -28.67 -34.89
CA LEU A 335 27.41 -27.40 -34.28
C LEU A 335 28.90 -27.03 -34.37
N LYS A 336 29.79 -28.01 -34.24
CA LYS A 336 31.21 -27.82 -34.47
C LYS A 336 31.50 -27.37 -35.90
N ARG A 337 30.88 -28.00 -36.89
CA ARG A 337 31.00 -27.61 -38.31
C ARG A 337 30.40 -26.23 -38.57
N VAL A 338 29.28 -25.89 -37.94
CA VAL A 338 28.67 -24.55 -38.02
C VAL A 338 29.62 -23.48 -37.44
N CYS A 339 30.24 -23.72 -36.30
CA CYS A 339 31.25 -22.81 -35.74
C CYS A 339 32.46 -22.62 -36.65
N GLN A 340 32.91 -23.69 -37.36
CA GLN A 340 34.01 -23.61 -38.32
C GLN A 340 33.61 -22.83 -39.57
N HIS A 341 32.40 -23.08 -40.09
CA HIS A 341 31.89 -22.42 -41.30
C HIS A 341 31.71 -20.88 -41.07
N PHE A 342 31.25 -20.49 -39.88
CA PHE A 342 31.00 -19.11 -39.53
C PHE A 342 32.18 -18.45 -38.76
N GLU A 343 33.41 -19.02 -38.77
CA GLU A 343 34.51 -18.52 -37.96
C GLU A 343 34.84 -17.05 -38.20
N SER A 344 34.66 -16.54 -39.40
CA SER A 344 34.91 -15.14 -39.76
C SER A 344 33.67 -14.25 -39.62
N SER A 345 32.52 -14.82 -39.24
CA SER A 345 31.28 -14.07 -39.10
C SER A 345 31.20 -13.36 -37.73
N PRO A 346 30.68 -12.11 -37.67
CA PRO A 346 30.38 -11.44 -36.40
C PRO A 346 29.33 -12.15 -35.57
N GLU A 347 28.54 -13.02 -36.18
CA GLU A 347 27.47 -13.78 -35.55
C GLU A 347 27.93 -15.07 -34.86
N LEU A 348 29.20 -15.47 -35.06
CA LEU A 348 29.79 -16.68 -34.47
C LEU A 348 29.54 -16.81 -32.97
N GLY A 349 29.51 -15.67 -32.25
CA GLY A 349 29.28 -15.63 -30.83
C GLY A 349 28.02 -16.37 -30.41
N SER A 350 26.94 -16.25 -31.16
CA SER A 350 25.66 -16.92 -30.89
C SER A 350 25.77 -18.45 -30.94
N ALA A 351 26.58 -18.99 -31.89
CA ALA A 351 26.86 -20.40 -31.98
C ALA A 351 27.70 -20.91 -30.82
N LEU A 352 28.67 -20.11 -30.39
CA LEU A 352 29.53 -20.44 -29.24
C LEU A 352 28.74 -20.48 -27.94
N VAL A 353 27.87 -19.48 -27.72
CA VAL A 353 27.00 -19.43 -26.52
C VAL A 353 26.04 -20.62 -26.51
N LEU A 354 25.40 -20.92 -27.63
CA LEU A 354 24.54 -22.11 -27.73
C LEU A 354 25.33 -23.40 -27.45
N HIS A 355 26.56 -23.49 -27.90
CA HIS A 355 27.41 -24.66 -27.65
C HIS A 355 27.66 -24.86 -26.16
N ILE A 356 27.99 -23.78 -25.45
CA ILE A 356 28.19 -23.80 -24.00
C ILE A 356 26.87 -24.18 -23.30
N GLU A 357 25.77 -23.54 -23.69
CA GLU A 357 24.44 -23.82 -23.12
C GLU A 357 24.09 -25.31 -23.22
N LEU A 358 24.23 -25.90 -24.38
CA LEU A 358 23.92 -27.31 -24.61
C LEU A 358 24.86 -28.24 -23.81
N LEU A 359 26.15 -27.93 -23.73
CA LEU A 359 27.11 -28.71 -22.93
C LEU A 359 26.71 -28.68 -21.45
N LEU A 360 26.33 -27.53 -20.93
CA LEU A 360 25.91 -27.38 -19.53
C LEU A 360 24.57 -28.05 -19.25
N GLN A 361 23.63 -28.01 -20.21
CA GLN A 361 22.33 -28.70 -20.09
C GLN A 361 22.49 -30.23 -20.05
N ARG A 362 23.46 -30.76 -20.74
CA ARG A 362 23.77 -32.21 -20.80
C ARG A 362 24.76 -32.65 -19.69
N GLY A 363 25.07 -31.80 -18.75
CA GLY A 363 25.96 -32.11 -17.62
C GLY A 363 27.44 -32.23 -17.97
N LYS A 364 27.86 -31.80 -19.17
CA LYS A 364 29.25 -31.84 -19.65
C LYS A 364 29.99 -30.56 -19.20
N GLU A 365 30.03 -30.32 -17.89
CA GLU A 365 30.54 -29.06 -17.33
C GLU A 365 32.03 -28.79 -17.65
N LEU A 366 32.88 -29.83 -17.61
CA LEU A 366 34.31 -29.69 -17.92
C LEU A 366 34.53 -29.17 -19.35
N LEU A 367 33.80 -29.75 -20.33
CA LEU A 367 33.87 -29.30 -21.72
C LEU A 367 33.30 -27.88 -21.89
N GLY A 368 32.24 -27.57 -21.12
CA GLY A 368 31.64 -26.23 -21.10
C GLY A 368 32.65 -25.19 -20.56
N LYS A 369 33.32 -25.48 -19.45
CA LYS A 369 34.39 -24.62 -18.87
C LYS A 369 35.55 -24.43 -19.85
N GLN A 370 36.03 -25.50 -20.47
CA GLN A 370 37.08 -25.41 -21.46
C GLN A 370 36.69 -24.50 -22.64
N LYS A 371 35.49 -24.65 -23.11
CA LYS A 371 34.96 -23.79 -24.20
C LYS A 371 34.87 -22.33 -23.81
N ILE A 372 34.49 -22.04 -22.58
CA ILE A 372 34.45 -20.68 -22.04
C ILE A 372 35.88 -20.09 -21.94
N GLU A 373 36.85 -20.87 -21.48
CA GLU A 373 38.25 -20.46 -21.41
C GLU A 373 38.85 -20.17 -22.81
N ASP A 374 38.48 -20.98 -23.82
CA ASP A 374 38.80 -20.72 -25.22
C ASP A 374 38.25 -19.35 -25.70
N ILE A 375 37.02 -19.06 -25.34
CA ILE A 375 36.37 -17.79 -25.70
C ILE A 375 37.00 -16.61 -24.97
N ILE A 376 37.34 -16.76 -23.70
CA ILE A 376 38.05 -15.73 -22.93
C ILE A 376 39.41 -15.45 -23.57
N THR A 377 40.15 -16.49 -23.94
CA THR A 377 41.42 -16.35 -24.67
C THR A 377 41.25 -15.65 -26.00
N GLY A 378 40.18 -15.99 -26.75
CA GLY A 378 39.83 -15.31 -28.01
C GLY A 378 39.49 -13.83 -27.80
N HIS A 379 38.78 -13.51 -26.73
CA HIS A 379 38.44 -12.13 -26.38
C HIS A 379 39.70 -11.25 -26.14
N TYR A 380 40.72 -11.80 -25.45
CA TYR A 380 41.99 -11.11 -25.21
C TYR A 380 42.86 -11.02 -26.47
N THR A 381 42.74 -11.95 -27.43
CA THR A 381 43.48 -11.95 -28.71
C THR A 381 42.79 -11.20 -29.85
N GLY A 382 41.72 -10.48 -29.58
CA GLY A 382 41.04 -9.59 -30.55
C GLY A 382 39.75 -10.15 -31.18
N LYS A 383 39.36 -11.38 -30.90
CA LYS A 383 38.06 -11.96 -31.33
C LYS A 383 36.96 -11.56 -30.33
N GLN A 384 36.57 -10.27 -30.32
CA GLN A 384 35.56 -9.78 -29.37
C GLN A 384 34.16 -10.26 -29.77
N LEU A 385 33.40 -10.69 -28.80
CA LEU A 385 31.98 -11.01 -28.95
C LEU A 385 31.15 -9.73 -29.14
N SER A 386 30.04 -9.80 -29.87
CA SER A 386 29.08 -8.72 -29.95
C SER A 386 28.49 -8.42 -28.57
N PRO A 387 28.09 -7.16 -28.28
CA PRO A 387 27.48 -6.79 -27.00
C PRO A 387 26.28 -7.65 -26.62
N GLN A 388 25.45 -8.00 -27.59
CA GLN A 388 24.28 -8.87 -27.39
C GLN A 388 24.67 -10.29 -26.99
N THR A 389 25.63 -10.87 -27.71
CA THR A 389 26.15 -12.20 -27.39
C THR A 389 26.83 -12.24 -26.03
N LEU A 390 27.59 -11.18 -25.68
CA LEU A 390 28.22 -11.06 -24.37
C LEU A 390 27.20 -10.99 -23.26
N THR A 391 26.10 -10.28 -23.46
CA THR A 391 24.99 -10.24 -22.51
C THR A 391 24.38 -11.63 -22.31
N CYS A 392 24.13 -12.37 -23.38
CA CYS A 392 23.62 -13.75 -23.30
C CYS A 392 24.60 -14.67 -22.54
N LEU A 393 25.90 -14.53 -22.78
CA LEU A 393 26.91 -15.30 -22.10
C LEU A 393 26.97 -14.97 -20.61
N HIS A 394 26.92 -13.69 -20.25
CA HIS A 394 26.84 -13.28 -18.83
C HIS A 394 25.62 -13.87 -18.14
N LEU A 395 24.43 -13.81 -18.77
CA LEU A 395 23.22 -14.41 -18.21
C LEU A 395 23.37 -15.91 -17.96
N LEU A 396 23.95 -16.63 -18.91
CA LEU A 396 24.20 -18.06 -18.77
C LEU A 396 25.16 -18.38 -17.61
N LEU A 397 26.27 -17.63 -17.53
CA LEU A 397 27.25 -17.79 -16.46
C LEU A 397 26.68 -17.46 -15.09
N TRP A 398 25.85 -16.40 -15.00
CA TRP A 398 25.23 -15.97 -13.74
C TRP A 398 24.12 -16.94 -13.30
N ASP A 399 23.33 -17.48 -14.23
CA ASP A 399 22.35 -18.52 -13.90
C ASP A 399 23.03 -19.77 -13.32
N LYS A 400 24.14 -20.19 -13.93
CA LYS A 400 24.91 -21.33 -13.43
C LYS A 400 25.56 -21.03 -12.07
N ALA A 401 26.08 -19.81 -11.89
CA ALA A 401 26.66 -19.37 -10.63
C ALA A 401 25.62 -19.30 -9.51
N SER A 402 24.43 -18.75 -9.79
CA SER A 402 23.36 -18.65 -8.80
C SER A 402 22.85 -20.02 -8.36
N LYS A 403 22.66 -20.97 -9.29
CA LYS A 403 22.30 -22.34 -8.96
C LYS A 403 23.34 -23.04 -8.06
N ASN A 404 24.63 -22.83 -8.32
CA ASN A 404 25.68 -23.34 -7.44
C ASN A 404 25.69 -22.63 -6.07
N PHE A 405 25.37 -21.35 -6.04
CA PHE A 405 25.25 -20.61 -4.78
C PHE A 405 24.09 -21.12 -3.92
N GLU A 406 22.93 -21.38 -4.53
CA GLU A 406 21.74 -21.94 -3.85
C GLU A 406 22.03 -23.34 -3.28
N THR A 407 22.77 -24.15 -4.00
CA THR A 407 23.21 -25.49 -3.55
C THR A 407 24.38 -25.43 -2.57
N LYS A 408 24.80 -24.22 -2.12
CA LYS A 408 25.90 -23.96 -1.21
C LYS A 408 27.30 -24.36 -1.75
N ASN A 409 27.42 -24.51 -3.05
CA ASN A 409 28.71 -24.76 -3.69
C ASN A 409 29.37 -23.43 -4.08
N PHE A 410 29.79 -22.67 -3.05
CA PHE A 410 30.27 -21.30 -3.22
C PHE A 410 31.56 -21.17 -4.03
N SER A 411 32.42 -22.18 -3.98
CA SER A 411 33.66 -22.23 -4.77
C SER A 411 33.38 -22.31 -6.27
N GLU A 412 32.46 -23.19 -6.68
CA GLU A 412 32.04 -23.31 -8.05
C GLU A 412 31.26 -22.03 -8.52
N ALA A 413 30.37 -21.51 -7.67
CA ALA A 413 29.67 -20.26 -7.97
C ALA A 413 30.67 -19.12 -8.23
N LEU A 414 31.69 -18.98 -7.38
CA LEU A 414 32.74 -17.98 -7.56
C LEU A 414 33.49 -18.15 -8.87
N GLN A 415 33.79 -19.39 -9.30
CA GLN A 415 34.48 -19.67 -10.55
C GLN A 415 33.65 -19.20 -11.75
N TRP A 416 32.33 -19.47 -11.76
CA TRP A 416 31.43 -19.02 -12.80
C TRP A 416 31.34 -17.48 -12.88
N TYR A 417 31.28 -16.80 -11.73
CA TYR A 417 31.35 -15.34 -11.69
C TYR A 417 32.72 -14.81 -12.17
N ASN A 418 33.83 -15.50 -11.87
CA ASN A 418 35.14 -15.10 -12.36
C ASN A 418 35.28 -15.23 -13.88
N TYR A 419 34.66 -16.24 -14.49
CA TYR A 419 34.58 -16.32 -15.96
C TYR A 419 33.85 -15.10 -16.55
N SER A 420 32.76 -14.70 -15.93
CA SER A 420 32.03 -13.50 -16.33
C SER A 420 32.90 -12.24 -16.16
N LEU A 421 33.64 -12.12 -15.07
CA LEU A 421 34.55 -10.99 -14.81
C LEU A 421 35.64 -10.86 -15.87
N SER A 422 36.14 -11.99 -16.42
CA SER A 422 37.20 -11.99 -17.42
C SER A 422 36.87 -11.27 -18.72
N PHE A 423 35.60 -10.98 -18.98
CA PHE A 423 35.16 -10.19 -20.14
C PHE A 423 35.15 -8.68 -19.92
N TYR A 424 35.31 -8.22 -18.66
CA TYR A 424 35.37 -6.79 -18.34
C TYR A 424 36.80 -6.28 -18.38
N LYS A 425 36.99 -5.07 -18.92
CA LYS A 425 38.31 -4.40 -18.96
C LYS A 425 38.58 -3.71 -17.63
N ALA A 426 39.85 -3.63 -17.26
CA ALA A 426 40.26 -2.87 -16.08
C ALA A 426 39.84 -1.40 -16.18
N GLY A 427 39.20 -0.90 -15.13
CA GLY A 427 38.73 0.49 -15.07
C GLY A 427 37.37 0.74 -15.73
N GLN A 428 36.71 -0.27 -16.28
CA GLN A 428 35.35 -0.17 -16.83
C GLN A 428 34.35 0.14 -15.70
N MET A 429 33.44 1.06 -15.96
CA MET A 429 32.39 1.44 -14.97
C MET A 429 31.03 1.14 -15.56
N GLU A 430 30.46 0.02 -15.16
CA GLU A 430 29.14 -0.42 -15.60
C GLU A 430 28.31 -0.95 -14.41
N PRO A 431 26.99 -0.72 -14.41
CA PRO A 431 26.11 -1.23 -13.35
C PRO A 431 26.12 -2.77 -13.25
N ASN A 432 26.25 -3.46 -14.38
CA ASN A 432 26.32 -4.92 -14.41
C ASN A 432 27.62 -5.45 -13.79
N LEU A 433 28.73 -4.72 -13.93
CA LEU A 433 29.98 -5.04 -13.25
C LEU A 433 29.82 -4.91 -11.71
N ALA A 434 29.11 -3.87 -11.25
CA ALA A 434 28.79 -3.73 -9.82
C ALA A 434 27.98 -4.92 -9.30
N LYS A 435 26.96 -5.35 -10.04
CA LYS A 435 26.14 -6.55 -9.71
C LYS A 435 27.01 -7.80 -9.62
N LEU A 436 27.88 -8.00 -10.60
CA LEU A 436 28.82 -9.13 -10.64
C LEU A 436 29.76 -9.12 -9.43
N GLN A 437 30.31 -7.97 -9.09
CA GLN A 437 31.24 -7.83 -7.96
C GLN A 437 30.54 -8.07 -6.61
N ARG A 438 29.28 -7.62 -6.46
CA ARG A 438 28.46 -7.94 -5.28
C ARG A 438 28.22 -9.45 -5.13
N ASN A 439 27.89 -10.13 -6.22
CA ASN A 439 27.67 -11.57 -6.21
C ASN A 439 28.95 -12.34 -5.89
N ARG A 440 30.09 -11.91 -6.44
CA ARG A 440 31.41 -12.46 -6.12
C ARG A 440 31.73 -12.25 -4.64
N ALA A 441 31.51 -11.06 -4.13
CA ALA A 441 31.73 -10.76 -2.72
C ALA A 441 30.87 -11.66 -1.81
N SER A 442 29.63 -11.93 -2.19
CA SER A 442 28.75 -12.83 -1.44
C SER A 442 29.32 -14.26 -1.40
N CYS A 443 29.88 -14.78 -2.49
CA CYS A 443 30.57 -16.08 -2.50
C CYS A 443 31.82 -16.05 -1.61
N LEU A 444 32.61 -14.99 -1.72
CA LEU A 444 33.85 -14.83 -0.94
C LEU A 444 33.60 -14.74 0.58
N LEU A 445 32.50 -14.08 0.97
CA LEU A 445 32.06 -14.03 2.37
C LEU A 445 31.69 -15.42 2.89
N GLN A 446 30.98 -16.22 2.11
CA GLN A 446 30.63 -17.59 2.47
C GLN A 446 31.88 -18.50 2.54
N LEU A 447 32.91 -18.20 1.76
CA LEU A 447 34.20 -18.88 1.78
C LEU A 447 35.18 -18.31 2.84
N GLN A 448 34.70 -17.37 3.69
CA GLN A 448 35.51 -16.71 4.73
C GLN A 448 36.74 -15.94 4.20
N GLN A 449 36.72 -15.49 2.96
CA GLN A 449 37.78 -14.70 2.34
C GLN A 449 37.45 -13.20 2.40
N LEU A 450 37.44 -12.64 3.59
CA LEU A 450 36.95 -11.28 3.87
C LEU A 450 37.71 -10.19 3.07
N ASP A 451 39.06 -10.29 2.98
CA ASP A 451 39.89 -9.29 2.27
C ASP A 451 39.52 -9.20 0.78
N LYS A 452 39.37 -10.36 0.13
CA LYS A 452 38.95 -10.40 -1.29
C LYS A 452 37.51 -9.93 -1.49
N ALA A 453 36.63 -10.24 -0.55
CA ALA A 453 35.26 -9.74 -0.57
C ALA A 453 35.22 -8.20 -0.48
N LYS A 454 36.09 -7.64 0.36
CA LYS A 454 36.24 -6.18 0.52
C LYS A 454 36.75 -5.51 -0.76
N GLU A 455 37.71 -6.10 -1.44
CA GLU A 455 38.19 -5.60 -2.74
C GLU A 455 37.08 -5.63 -3.79
N ALA A 456 36.32 -6.73 -3.86
CA ALA A 456 35.19 -6.85 -4.79
C ALA A 456 34.11 -5.82 -4.51
N ILE A 457 33.78 -5.56 -3.24
CA ILE A 457 32.77 -4.54 -2.88
C ILE A 457 33.28 -3.13 -3.12
N LYS A 458 34.54 -2.85 -2.89
CA LYS A 458 35.15 -1.55 -3.23
C LYS A 458 35.05 -1.25 -4.72
N GLU A 459 35.23 -2.28 -5.56
CA GLU A 459 35.05 -2.15 -7.00
C GLU A 459 33.57 -1.99 -7.37
N ALA A 460 32.65 -2.69 -6.69
CA ALA A 460 31.22 -2.50 -6.88
C ALA A 460 30.76 -1.08 -6.51
N GLU A 461 31.26 -0.54 -5.39
CA GLU A 461 31.00 0.82 -4.94
C GLU A 461 31.52 1.87 -5.92
N ARG A 462 32.71 1.63 -6.52
CA ARG A 462 33.25 2.48 -7.57
C ARG A 462 32.34 2.52 -8.81
N CYS A 463 31.80 1.36 -9.21
CA CYS A 463 30.95 1.24 -10.41
C CYS A 463 29.52 1.72 -10.20
N ASP A 464 28.94 1.55 -9.00
CA ASP A 464 27.57 1.90 -8.67
C ASP A 464 27.43 2.28 -7.19
N PRO A 465 27.85 3.49 -6.81
CA PRO A 465 27.80 3.94 -5.42
C PRO A 465 26.38 4.20 -4.93
N ASN A 466 25.44 4.44 -5.83
CA ASN A 466 24.06 4.82 -5.51
C ASN A 466 23.09 3.62 -5.47
N SER A 467 23.59 2.40 -5.56
CA SER A 467 22.75 1.21 -5.42
C SER A 467 22.58 0.82 -3.95
N ILE A 468 21.32 0.63 -3.53
CA ILE A 468 20.99 0.12 -2.20
C ILE A 468 21.63 -1.24 -1.94
N PHE A 469 21.77 -2.08 -2.98
CA PHE A 469 22.38 -3.39 -2.87
C PHE A 469 23.92 -3.31 -2.69
N THR A 470 24.56 -2.32 -3.29
CA THR A 470 25.99 -2.05 -3.07
C THR A 470 26.21 -1.58 -1.63
N GLN A 471 25.42 -0.62 -1.16
CA GLN A 471 25.53 -0.13 0.21
C GLN A 471 25.21 -1.21 1.24
N PHE A 472 24.27 -2.08 0.95
CA PHE A 472 23.99 -3.23 1.79
C PHE A 472 25.15 -4.23 1.84
N SER A 473 25.87 -4.41 0.75
CA SER A 473 27.08 -5.26 0.72
C SER A 473 28.25 -4.63 1.47
N VAL A 474 28.40 -3.30 1.38
CA VAL A 474 29.34 -2.52 2.21
C VAL A 474 29.02 -2.70 3.70
N TYR A 475 27.73 -2.60 4.03
CA TYR A 475 27.24 -2.81 5.40
C TYR A 475 27.61 -4.20 5.94
N LYS A 476 27.34 -5.27 5.17
CA LYS A 476 27.70 -6.64 5.59
C LYS A 476 29.17 -6.79 5.94
N ILE A 477 30.04 -6.24 5.12
CA ILE A 477 31.49 -6.30 5.37
C ILE A 477 31.83 -5.46 6.60
N ALA A 478 31.30 -4.26 6.75
CA ALA A 478 31.58 -3.42 7.89
C ALA A 478 31.16 -4.08 9.22
N VAL A 479 30.03 -4.79 9.24
CA VAL A 479 29.59 -5.56 10.41
C VAL A 479 30.58 -6.69 10.74
N LEU A 480 31.01 -7.44 9.73
CA LEU A 480 31.98 -8.54 9.93
C LEU A 480 33.36 -8.03 10.37
N GLU A 481 33.76 -6.81 9.97
CA GLU A 481 34.98 -6.14 10.42
C GLU A 481 34.81 -5.44 11.78
N ASN A 482 33.62 -5.47 12.35
CA ASN A 482 33.28 -4.74 13.57
C ASN A 482 33.51 -3.22 13.46
N ASN A 483 33.34 -2.68 12.25
CA ASN A 483 33.46 -1.25 11.97
C ASN A 483 32.09 -0.58 12.05
N VAL A 484 31.74 -0.15 13.25
CA VAL A 484 30.43 0.44 13.58
C VAL A 484 30.15 1.75 12.82
N GLU A 485 31.17 2.56 12.58
CA GLU A 485 31.04 3.84 11.87
C GLU A 485 30.66 3.62 10.41
N LYS A 486 31.42 2.78 9.72
CA LYS A 486 31.16 2.45 8.31
C LYS A 486 29.82 1.72 8.12
N ALA A 487 29.45 0.86 9.07
CA ALA A 487 28.14 0.22 9.07
C ALA A 487 27.00 1.23 9.21
N ALA A 488 27.15 2.23 10.09
CA ALA A 488 26.18 3.30 10.27
C ALA A 488 26.05 4.21 9.03
N GLU A 489 27.16 4.53 8.38
CA GLU A 489 27.17 5.29 7.12
C GLU A 489 26.44 4.54 6.00
N ALA A 490 26.70 3.24 5.86
CA ALA A 490 26.03 2.41 4.87
C ALA A 490 24.52 2.30 5.11
N VAL A 491 24.08 2.15 6.36
CA VAL A 491 22.66 2.16 6.75
C VAL A 491 22.00 3.47 6.38
N LYS A 492 22.64 4.59 6.69
CA LYS A 492 22.15 5.93 6.36
C LYS A 492 22.06 6.12 4.84
N ALA A 493 23.05 5.63 4.09
CA ALA A 493 23.04 5.68 2.63
C ALA A 493 21.87 4.87 2.03
N ILE A 494 21.62 3.67 2.56
CA ILE A 494 20.46 2.84 2.12
C ILE A 494 19.14 3.60 2.34
N GLY A 495 18.97 4.21 3.51
CA GLY A 495 17.77 5.00 3.83
C GLY A 495 17.59 6.22 2.91
N ALA A 496 18.65 6.98 2.67
CA ALA A 496 18.63 8.15 1.80
C ALA A 496 18.34 7.78 0.34
N LEU A 497 18.90 6.69 -0.15
CA LEU A 497 18.70 6.19 -1.51
C LEU A 497 17.27 5.65 -1.74
N ALA A 498 16.59 5.22 -0.68
CA ALA A 498 15.19 4.77 -0.74
C ALA A 498 14.23 5.87 -1.22
N GLN A 499 14.57 7.13 -0.99
CA GLN A 499 13.75 8.30 -1.37
C GLN A 499 14.14 8.89 -2.74
N GLY A 500 15.27 8.47 -3.30
CA GLY A 500 15.78 8.96 -4.59
C GLY A 500 15.07 8.34 -5.80
N PRO A 501 15.22 8.95 -6.99
CA PRO A 501 14.75 8.35 -8.23
C PRO A 501 15.55 7.07 -8.50
N VAL A 502 14.87 5.94 -8.50
CA VAL A 502 15.45 4.63 -8.83
C VAL A 502 15.96 4.67 -10.28
N SER A 503 17.19 4.22 -10.51
CA SER A 503 17.73 4.08 -11.87
C SER A 503 16.82 3.17 -12.71
N SER A 504 16.70 3.48 -14.00
CA SER A 504 15.73 2.86 -14.90
C SER A 504 15.87 1.32 -15.03
N GLU A 505 17.07 0.80 -14.76
CA GLU A 505 17.38 -0.64 -14.86
C GLU A 505 16.96 -1.41 -13.59
N ASP A 506 16.97 -0.75 -12.43
CA ASP A 506 16.57 -1.39 -11.17
C ASP A 506 15.05 -1.33 -10.91
N ARG A 507 14.29 -0.52 -11.66
CA ARG A 507 12.82 -0.40 -11.51
C ARG A 507 12.06 -1.71 -11.64
N LEU A 508 12.57 -2.65 -12.42
CA LEU A 508 11.95 -3.97 -12.62
C LEU A 508 12.28 -4.98 -11.52
N LEU A 509 13.35 -4.73 -10.74
CA LEU A 509 13.86 -5.64 -9.71
C LEU A 509 13.63 -5.13 -8.29
N VAL A 510 13.40 -3.82 -8.12
CA VAL A 510 13.19 -3.20 -6.82
C VAL A 510 11.71 -3.13 -6.54
N ALA A 511 11.21 -4.06 -5.71
CA ALA A 511 9.90 -3.90 -5.08
C ALA A 511 9.88 -2.58 -4.29
N GLU A 512 8.72 -1.92 -4.22
CA GLU A 512 8.55 -0.64 -3.50
C GLU A 512 9.16 -0.62 -2.09
N ASN A 513 9.32 -1.79 -1.47
CA ASN A 513 9.81 -1.99 -0.11
C ASN A 513 11.23 -2.60 -0.03
N ALA A 514 11.98 -2.63 -1.14
CA ALA A 514 13.29 -3.30 -1.15
C ALA A 514 14.28 -2.71 -0.14
N ALA A 515 14.36 -1.38 -0.04
CA ALA A 515 15.24 -0.71 0.92
C ALA A 515 14.83 -1.01 2.38
N SER A 516 13.54 -1.00 2.68
CA SER A 516 13.04 -1.34 4.00
C SER A 516 13.32 -2.79 4.38
N ASN A 517 13.19 -3.71 3.42
CA ASN A 517 13.55 -5.11 3.62
C ASN A 517 15.05 -5.30 3.86
N LEU A 518 15.89 -4.55 3.14
CA LEU A 518 17.33 -4.57 3.35
C LEU A 518 17.72 -4.00 4.72
N LEU A 519 17.06 -2.94 5.19
CA LEU A 519 17.28 -2.38 6.52
C LEU A 519 16.84 -3.34 7.63
N SER A 520 15.73 -4.05 7.42
CA SER A 520 15.30 -5.12 8.35
C SER A 520 16.31 -6.26 8.42
N LEU A 521 16.80 -6.69 7.26
CA LEU A 521 17.85 -7.72 7.20
C LEU A 521 19.18 -7.21 7.78
N ALA A 522 19.51 -5.94 7.60
CA ALA A 522 20.68 -5.31 8.21
C ALA A 522 20.59 -5.37 9.74
N ALA A 523 19.43 -5.04 10.31
CA ALA A 523 19.24 -5.15 11.75
C ALA A 523 19.40 -6.58 12.25
N GLN A 524 18.88 -7.56 11.53
CA GLN A 524 19.04 -8.98 11.86
C GLN A 524 20.52 -9.40 11.84
N ILE A 525 21.24 -9.04 10.78
CA ILE A 525 22.68 -9.37 10.66
C ILE A 525 23.49 -8.75 11.80
N ALA A 526 23.18 -7.50 12.20
CA ALA A 526 23.87 -6.86 13.32
C ALA A 526 23.59 -7.57 14.65
N LEU A 527 22.35 -8.02 14.88
CA LEU A 527 22.00 -8.78 16.09
C LEU A 527 22.67 -10.15 16.12
N GLU A 528 22.76 -10.84 14.99
CA GLU A 528 23.47 -12.12 14.87
C GLU A 528 24.98 -11.97 15.16
N ASN A 529 25.55 -10.78 14.94
CA ASN A 529 26.93 -10.43 15.24
C ASN A 529 27.10 -9.67 16.58
N GLU A 530 26.08 -9.68 17.44
CA GLU A 530 26.09 -9.06 18.77
C GLU A 530 26.29 -7.52 18.75
N GLN A 531 26.07 -6.86 17.61
CA GLN A 531 26.19 -5.41 17.44
C GLN A 531 24.85 -4.70 17.63
N GLN A 532 24.42 -4.58 18.89
CA GLN A 532 23.13 -4.03 19.23
C GLN A 532 22.94 -2.58 18.74
N ASP A 533 23.95 -1.72 18.90
CA ASP A 533 23.87 -0.31 18.47
C ASP A 533 23.71 -0.17 16.95
N THR A 534 24.41 -1.01 16.19
CA THR A 534 24.29 -1.05 14.72
C THR A 534 22.90 -1.52 14.29
N ALA A 535 22.35 -2.51 15.00
CA ALA A 535 20.99 -2.99 14.77
C ALA A 535 19.94 -1.90 15.04
N MET A 536 20.12 -1.16 16.11
CA MET A 536 19.23 -0.04 16.45
C MET A 536 19.25 1.04 15.35
N LYS A 537 20.42 1.45 14.88
CA LYS A 537 20.56 2.41 13.77
C LYS A 537 19.88 1.93 12.49
N ALA A 538 19.97 0.64 12.18
CA ALA A 538 19.29 0.07 11.01
C ALA A 538 17.75 0.12 11.15
N LEU A 539 17.23 -0.20 12.31
CA LEU A 539 15.81 -0.11 12.61
C LEU A 539 15.29 1.33 12.66
N GLU A 540 16.08 2.26 13.19
CA GLU A 540 15.76 3.70 13.17
C GLU A 540 15.66 4.22 11.73
N SER A 541 16.66 3.90 10.90
CA SER A 541 16.65 4.26 9.49
C SER A 541 15.44 3.65 8.74
N LEU A 542 15.06 2.43 9.10
CA LEU A 542 13.83 1.81 8.58
C LEU A 542 12.59 2.60 8.99
N CYS A 543 12.48 3.00 10.25
CA CYS A 543 11.35 3.77 10.75
C CYS A 543 11.22 5.15 10.08
N GLU A 544 12.35 5.78 9.72
CA GLU A 544 12.37 7.07 9.04
C GLU A 544 11.98 7.00 7.57
N HIS A 545 12.37 5.93 6.87
CA HIS A 545 12.31 5.86 5.42
C HIS A 545 11.25 4.91 4.86
N SER A 546 10.74 3.97 5.68
CA SER A 546 9.71 3.03 5.21
C SER A 546 8.34 3.68 5.09
N LYS A 547 7.65 3.35 3.99
CA LYS A 547 6.25 3.73 3.76
C LYS A 547 5.26 2.68 4.31
N ASP A 548 5.74 1.50 4.65
CA ASP A 548 4.93 0.43 5.22
C ASP A 548 4.80 0.62 6.74
N GLU A 549 3.67 1.14 7.17
CA GLU A 549 3.40 1.44 8.57
C GLU A 549 3.44 0.19 9.47
N ALA A 550 3.00 -0.97 8.96
CA ALA A 550 3.04 -2.23 9.72
C ALA A 550 4.49 -2.69 9.97
N GLN A 551 5.35 -2.55 8.97
CA GLN A 551 6.77 -2.85 9.10
C GLN A 551 7.45 -1.89 10.08
N VAL A 552 7.10 -0.60 10.05
CA VAL A 552 7.61 0.42 10.98
C VAL A 552 7.19 0.11 12.41
N VAL A 553 5.93 -0.27 12.65
CA VAL A 553 5.46 -0.66 14.00
C VAL A 553 6.22 -1.89 14.50
N THR A 554 6.48 -2.87 13.64
CA THR A 554 7.27 -4.06 13.99
C THR A 554 8.72 -3.68 14.35
N ALA A 555 9.33 -2.79 13.57
CA ALA A 555 10.67 -2.28 13.85
C ALA A 555 10.72 -1.51 15.18
N LEU A 556 9.72 -0.69 15.47
CA LEU A 556 9.61 0.01 16.75
C LEU A 556 9.45 -0.94 17.93
N ARG A 557 8.70 -2.06 17.77
CA ARG A 557 8.66 -3.11 18.81
C ARG A 557 10.05 -3.71 19.09
N CYS A 558 10.82 -3.92 18.03
CA CYS A 558 12.21 -4.41 18.18
C CYS A 558 13.09 -3.37 18.88
N LEU A 559 13.04 -2.10 18.46
CA LEU A 559 13.79 -1.00 19.07
C LEU A 559 13.47 -0.85 20.56
N VAL A 560 12.19 -0.85 20.90
CA VAL A 560 11.73 -0.77 22.29
C VAL A 560 12.27 -1.95 23.12
N ARG A 561 12.24 -3.18 22.60
CA ARG A 561 12.81 -4.35 23.30
C ARG A 561 14.32 -4.18 23.52
N LEU A 562 15.05 -3.73 22.51
CA LEU A 562 16.50 -3.52 22.61
C LEU A 562 16.83 -2.43 23.65
N VAL A 563 16.12 -1.31 23.64
CA VAL A 563 16.33 -0.24 24.64
C VAL A 563 15.96 -0.71 26.04
N LEU A 564 14.91 -1.49 26.22
CA LEU A 564 14.56 -2.03 27.54
C LEU A 564 15.67 -2.91 28.09
N THR A 565 16.31 -3.74 27.26
CA THR A 565 17.47 -4.56 27.71
C THR A 565 18.67 -3.70 28.09
N THR A 566 18.86 -2.53 27.45
CA THR A 566 19.91 -1.59 27.84
C THR A 566 19.57 -0.85 29.12
N ILE A 567 18.30 -0.46 29.32
CA ILE A 567 17.82 0.18 30.55
C ILE A 567 18.01 -0.73 31.78
N GLU A 568 17.75 -2.03 31.62
CA GLU A 568 17.94 -3.00 32.70
C GLU A 568 19.40 -3.14 33.14
N LYS A 569 20.33 -2.98 32.20
CA LYS A 569 21.79 -3.10 32.46
C LYS A 569 22.44 -1.78 32.86
N ALA A 570 21.79 -0.65 32.57
CA ALA A 570 22.34 0.69 32.79
C ALA A 570 21.94 1.26 34.14
N SER A 571 22.79 2.15 34.68
CA SER A 571 22.56 2.92 35.90
C SER A 571 22.89 4.40 35.70
N GLY A 572 22.34 5.25 36.56
CA GLY A 572 22.64 6.68 36.57
C GLY A 572 22.19 7.42 35.29
N GLU A 573 23.03 8.31 34.79
CA GLU A 573 22.74 9.15 33.62
C GLU A 573 22.47 8.36 32.33
N ILE A 574 23.16 7.24 32.14
CA ILE A 574 22.99 6.38 30.96
C ILE A 574 21.56 5.80 30.94
N ARG A 575 21.04 5.40 32.12
CA ARG A 575 19.68 4.92 32.23
C ARG A 575 18.67 6.02 31.88
N HIS A 576 18.91 7.26 32.34
CA HIS A 576 18.05 8.40 32.03
C HIS A 576 18.04 8.73 30.53
N ALA A 577 19.21 8.72 29.88
CA ALA A 577 19.31 8.92 28.43
C ALA A 577 18.52 7.84 27.64
N ASN A 578 18.64 6.56 28.05
CA ASN A 578 17.91 5.46 27.41
C ASN A 578 16.39 5.56 27.62
N LEU A 579 15.94 6.08 28.77
CA LEU A 579 14.51 6.35 29.00
C LEU A 579 13.97 7.47 28.07
N ASP A 580 14.78 8.48 27.78
CA ASP A 580 14.41 9.54 26.82
C ASP A 580 14.34 8.99 25.39
N VAL A 581 15.24 8.07 25.03
CA VAL A 581 15.18 7.34 23.75
C VAL A 581 13.90 6.48 23.68
N LEU A 582 13.57 5.78 24.77
CA LEU A 582 12.34 4.99 24.85
C LEU A 582 11.09 5.85 24.66
N LEU A 583 11.06 7.04 25.28
CA LEU A 583 9.97 8.02 25.08
C LEU A 583 9.84 8.44 23.63
N SER A 584 10.96 8.67 22.93
CA SER A 584 10.95 9.04 21.52
C SER A 584 10.36 7.92 20.64
N TYR A 585 10.71 6.67 20.92
CA TYR A 585 10.15 5.51 20.18
C TYR A 585 8.68 5.31 20.46
N LEU A 586 8.22 5.50 21.70
CA LEU A 586 6.80 5.44 22.02
C LEU A 586 6.01 6.57 21.35
N LYS A 587 6.58 7.75 21.24
CA LYS A 587 5.98 8.87 20.47
C LYS A 587 5.84 8.52 19.00
N MET A 588 6.86 7.95 18.39
CA MET A 588 6.81 7.48 17.01
C MET A 588 5.79 6.35 16.84
N ALA A 589 5.74 5.41 17.79
CA ALA A 589 4.77 4.32 17.78
C ALA A 589 3.34 4.83 17.84
N LEU A 590 3.05 5.79 18.70
CA LEU A 590 1.75 6.45 18.81
C LEU A 590 1.35 7.10 17.49
N GLN A 591 2.26 7.86 16.88
CA GLN A 591 2.03 8.50 15.58
C GLN A 591 1.72 7.48 14.48
N LYS A 592 2.50 6.40 14.41
CA LYS A 592 2.32 5.37 13.39
C LYS A 592 1.05 4.55 13.61
N VAL A 593 0.76 4.16 14.83
CA VAL A 593 -0.49 3.47 15.18
C VAL A 593 -1.73 4.35 14.87
N SER A 594 -1.62 5.66 15.02
CA SER A 594 -2.70 6.59 14.69
C SER A 594 -2.92 6.74 13.17
N GLN A 595 -1.85 6.60 12.36
CA GLN A 595 -1.88 6.70 10.90
C GLN A 595 -2.38 5.43 10.21
N LEU A 596 -2.27 4.27 10.87
CA LEU A 596 -2.77 3.01 10.33
C LEU A 596 -4.28 3.14 10.02
N SER A 597 -4.60 3.14 8.71
CA SER A 597 -5.99 3.22 8.25
C SER A 597 -6.81 2.03 8.75
N PRO A 598 -8.08 2.22 9.09
CA PRO A 598 -8.99 1.13 9.39
C PRO A 598 -9.23 0.31 8.12
N GLY A 599 -8.37 -0.66 7.88
CA GLY A 599 -8.46 -1.64 6.79
C GLY A 599 -9.36 -2.83 7.17
N PRO A 600 -9.31 -3.94 6.43
CA PRO A 600 -10.08 -5.16 6.72
C PRO A 600 -9.83 -5.65 8.17
N SER A 601 -10.76 -6.38 8.74
CA SER A 601 -10.85 -6.73 10.18
C SER A 601 -9.52 -7.22 10.81
N MET A 602 -8.69 -7.96 10.09
CA MET A 602 -7.39 -8.42 10.58
C MET A 602 -6.40 -7.28 10.87
N ALA A 603 -6.45 -6.20 10.10
CA ALA A 603 -5.59 -5.04 10.33
C ALA A 603 -6.00 -4.27 11.59
N VAL A 604 -7.27 -4.28 11.93
CA VAL A 604 -7.79 -3.66 13.17
C VAL A 604 -7.35 -4.46 14.41
N GLU A 605 -7.39 -5.78 14.36
CA GLU A 605 -6.92 -6.64 15.45
C GLU A 605 -5.42 -6.45 15.69
N GLN A 606 -4.62 -6.43 14.65
CA GLN A 606 -3.17 -6.21 14.75
C GLN A 606 -2.84 -4.84 15.34
N ARG A 607 -3.53 -3.80 14.87
CA ARG A 607 -3.39 -2.43 15.41
C ARG A 607 -3.71 -2.37 16.90
N THR A 608 -4.77 -3.04 17.30
CA THR A 608 -5.19 -3.12 18.70
C THR A 608 -4.17 -3.87 19.56
N GLU A 609 -3.62 -4.96 19.05
CA GLU A 609 -2.59 -5.74 19.72
C GLU A 609 -1.31 -4.92 19.91
N ASP A 610 -0.86 -4.24 18.86
CA ASP A 610 0.32 -3.39 18.90
C ASP A 610 0.14 -2.22 19.88
N ALA A 611 -1.01 -1.52 19.81
CA ALA A 611 -1.34 -0.44 20.71
C ALA A 611 -1.35 -0.91 22.19
N ASN A 612 -1.94 -2.08 22.45
CA ASN A 612 -1.98 -2.66 23.78
C ASN A 612 -0.58 -3.07 24.29
N TRP A 613 0.27 -3.56 23.39
CA TRP A 613 1.66 -3.87 23.74
C TRP A 613 2.44 -2.62 24.13
N PHE A 614 2.43 -1.57 23.31
CA PHE A 614 3.12 -0.30 23.60
C PHE A 614 2.56 0.38 24.85
N ARG A 615 1.23 0.34 25.04
CA ARG A 615 0.57 0.87 26.24
C ARG A 615 1.10 0.23 27.51
N LYS A 616 1.24 -1.10 27.53
CA LYS A 616 1.77 -1.84 28.67
C LYS A 616 3.24 -1.50 28.94
N ILE A 617 4.04 -1.33 27.90
CA ILE A 617 5.43 -0.89 28.03
C ILE A 617 5.49 0.51 28.64
N ALA A 618 4.72 1.45 28.11
CA ALA A 618 4.67 2.82 28.66
C ALA A 618 4.24 2.82 30.12
N TRP A 619 3.23 2.03 30.48
CA TRP A 619 2.78 1.86 31.87
C TRP A 619 3.88 1.35 32.78
N ASN A 620 4.52 0.26 32.39
CA ASN A 620 5.59 -0.35 33.20
C ASN A 620 6.80 0.58 33.37
N SER A 621 7.14 1.31 32.30
CA SER A 621 8.23 2.30 32.33
C SER A 621 7.89 3.49 33.21
N ALA A 622 6.64 3.95 33.23
CA ALA A 622 6.16 4.98 34.13
C ALA A 622 6.37 4.61 35.61
N LEU A 623 6.01 3.37 35.98
CA LEU A 623 6.19 2.85 37.35
C LEU A 623 7.66 2.80 37.79
N GLN A 624 8.59 2.65 36.84
CA GLN A 624 10.04 2.65 37.11
C GLN A 624 10.65 4.06 37.21
N CYS A 625 9.89 5.10 36.88
CA CYS A 625 10.35 6.49 36.87
C CYS A 625 9.87 7.31 38.07
N GLU A 626 9.63 6.69 39.23
CA GLU A 626 9.14 7.35 40.45
C GLU A 626 10.01 8.56 40.87
N SER A 627 11.32 8.45 40.65
CA SER A 627 12.25 9.55 40.97
C SER A 627 12.30 10.68 39.94
N SER A 628 11.67 10.52 38.77
CA SER A 628 11.65 11.48 37.66
C SER A 628 10.22 11.79 37.24
N PRO A 629 9.54 12.72 37.89
CA PRO A 629 8.11 12.99 37.66
C PRO A 629 7.79 13.41 36.24
N ASP A 630 8.70 14.10 35.55
CA ASP A 630 8.62 14.49 34.15
C ASP A 630 8.44 13.29 33.21
N ARG A 631 9.33 12.31 33.34
CA ARG A 631 9.28 11.08 32.56
C ARG A 631 8.09 10.21 32.95
N MET A 632 7.81 10.12 34.25
CA MET A 632 6.65 9.37 34.75
C MET A 632 5.35 9.91 34.14
N ARG A 633 5.17 11.25 34.11
CA ARG A 633 4.04 11.90 33.47
C ARG A 633 3.95 11.50 31.99
N ASP A 634 5.05 11.67 31.26
CA ASP A 634 5.08 11.46 29.81
C ASP A 634 4.76 9.99 29.45
N PHE A 635 5.31 9.03 30.17
CA PHE A 635 4.99 7.62 29.98
C PHE A 635 3.52 7.30 30.27
N PHE A 636 2.93 7.84 31.33
CA PHE A 636 1.51 7.63 31.61
C PHE A 636 0.62 8.29 30.56
N VAL A 637 0.99 9.47 30.06
CA VAL A 637 0.27 10.14 28.96
C VAL A 637 0.32 9.28 27.69
N PHE A 638 1.48 8.74 27.31
CA PHE A 638 1.59 7.84 26.17
C PHE A 638 0.79 6.55 26.37
N SER A 639 0.80 5.99 27.58
CA SER A 639 -0.01 4.82 27.88
C SER A 639 -1.51 5.12 27.71
N TYR A 640 -1.97 6.28 28.16
CA TYR A 640 -3.34 6.75 27.95
C TYR A 640 -3.66 6.92 26.46
N GLN A 641 -2.82 7.65 25.71
CA GLN A 641 -3.04 7.93 24.28
C GLN A 641 -3.08 6.64 23.45
N LEU A 642 -2.20 5.70 23.73
CA LEU A 642 -2.19 4.38 23.07
C LEU A 642 -3.43 3.55 23.41
N SER A 643 -3.98 3.69 24.62
CA SER A 643 -5.18 2.98 25.04
C SER A 643 -6.43 3.39 24.25
N GLN A 644 -6.42 4.56 23.59
CA GLN A 644 -7.53 5.00 22.72
C GLN A 644 -7.73 4.08 21.51
N PHE A 645 -6.69 3.33 21.12
CA PHE A 645 -6.73 2.35 20.03
C PHE A 645 -7.08 0.92 20.51
N CYS A 646 -7.31 0.75 21.80
CA CYS A 646 -7.72 -0.50 22.39
C CYS A 646 -9.25 -0.56 22.57
N PRO A 647 -9.87 -1.74 22.63
CA PRO A 647 -11.30 -1.87 22.96
C PRO A 647 -11.60 -1.22 24.31
N SER A 648 -12.69 -0.46 24.38
CA SER A 648 -13.11 0.25 25.59
C SER A 648 -13.74 -0.72 26.62
N ASP A 649 -13.01 -1.73 27.04
CA ASP A 649 -13.42 -2.58 28.15
C ASP A 649 -13.17 -1.91 29.50
N ARG A 650 -13.75 -2.48 30.56
CA ARG A 650 -13.64 -1.93 31.92
C ARG A 650 -12.18 -1.85 32.39
N ALA A 651 -11.34 -2.82 32.04
CA ALA A 651 -9.95 -2.85 32.47
C ALA A 651 -9.14 -1.73 31.78
N VAL A 652 -9.38 -1.48 30.50
CA VAL A 652 -8.74 -0.39 29.75
C VAL A 652 -9.19 0.94 30.30
N LEU A 653 -10.49 1.16 30.56
CA LEU A 653 -11.00 2.40 31.14
C LEU A 653 -10.44 2.66 32.55
N MET A 654 -10.32 1.64 33.39
CA MET A 654 -9.66 1.76 34.68
C MET A 654 -8.18 2.12 34.52
N GLY A 655 -7.48 1.53 33.57
CA GLY A 655 -6.10 1.87 33.23
C GLY A 655 -5.97 3.30 32.76
N GLN A 656 -6.87 3.78 31.90
CA GLN A 656 -6.93 5.17 31.44
C GLN A 656 -7.09 6.15 32.60
N LYS A 657 -8.04 5.88 33.50
CA LYS A 657 -8.26 6.68 34.70
C LYS A 657 -6.99 6.76 35.54
N THR A 658 -6.32 5.63 35.76
CA THR A 658 -5.10 5.57 36.57
C THR A 658 -3.95 6.33 35.89
N CYS A 659 -3.76 6.16 34.57
CA CYS A 659 -2.74 6.93 33.82
C CYS A 659 -2.91 8.43 33.96
N LEU A 660 -4.12 8.92 33.80
CA LEU A 660 -4.43 10.34 33.87
C LEU A 660 -4.29 10.89 35.29
N LEU A 661 -4.72 10.12 36.28
CA LEU A 661 -4.54 10.46 37.69
C LEU A 661 -3.04 10.59 38.04
N MET A 662 -2.24 9.61 37.62
CA MET A 662 -0.79 9.61 37.89
C MET A 662 -0.08 10.69 37.11
N ALA A 663 -0.50 10.97 35.86
CA ALA A 663 0.04 12.07 35.07
C ALA A 663 -0.27 13.44 35.72
N ALA A 664 -1.48 13.63 36.25
CA ALA A 664 -1.84 14.84 37.00
C ALA A 664 -1.02 14.98 38.27
N ALA A 665 -0.85 13.90 39.04
CA ALA A 665 -0.04 13.88 40.25
C ALA A 665 1.41 14.27 39.95
N ALA A 666 2.00 13.69 38.87
CA ALA A 666 3.34 13.99 38.44
C ALA A 666 3.50 15.46 37.97
N SER A 667 2.51 16.02 37.29
CA SER A 667 2.50 17.41 36.87
C SER A 667 2.45 18.35 38.08
N LEU A 668 1.65 18.04 39.13
CA LEU A 668 1.60 18.79 40.35
C LEU A 668 2.91 18.71 41.13
N GLU A 669 3.56 17.56 41.15
CA GLU A 669 4.85 17.40 41.80
C GLU A 669 5.96 18.20 41.06
N LEU A 670 5.94 18.22 39.74
CA LEU A 670 6.81 19.07 38.92
C LEU A 670 6.55 20.54 39.23
N CYS A 671 5.29 20.97 39.32
CA CYS A 671 4.91 22.32 39.70
C CYS A 671 5.52 22.71 41.05
N ARG A 672 5.50 21.85 42.06
CA ARG A 672 6.09 22.12 43.39
C ARG A 672 7.61 22.27 43.34
N LYS A 673 8.29 21.64 42.36
CA LYS A 673 9.74 21.66 42.18
C LYS A 673 10.20 22.74 41.20
N SER A 674 9.30 23.28 40.38
CA SER A 674 9.61 24.21 39.29
C SER A 674 9.64 25.69 39.77
N PRO A 675 10.42 26.56 39.10
CA PRO A 675 10.37 27.99 39.35
C PRO A 675 9.01 28.57 38.92
N HIS A 676 8.64 29.72 39.54
CA HIS A 676 7.30 30.32 39.35
C HIS A 676 6.90 30.57 37.88
N SER A 677 7.86 30.77 36.99
CA SER A 677 7.59 31.00 35.56
C SER A 677 7.01 29.78 34.79
N GLU A 678 7.32 28.59 35.25
CA GLU A 678 6.91 27.31 34.58
C GLU A 678 5.71 26.65 35.27
N GLN A 679 5.37 27.07 36.50
CA GLN A 679 4.30 26.44 37.27
C GLN A 679 2.95 26.50 36.56
N LYS A 680 2.65 27.60 35.87
CA LYS A 680 1.37 27.78 35.17
C LYS A 680 1.14 26.72 34.08
N GLU A 681 2.18 26.38 33.34
CA GLU A 681 2.10 25.36 32.29
C GLU A 681 1.84 23.97 32.90
N GLN A 682 2.57 23.61 33.95
CA GLN A 682 2.41 22.32 34.63
C GLN A 682 1.01 22.20 35.29
N LEU A 683 0.48 23.27 35.87
CA LEU A 683 -0.87 23.32 36.44
C LEU A 683 -1.95 23.18 35.36
N THR A 684 -1.74 23.83 34.21
CA THR A 684 -2.69 23.70 33.06
C THR A 684 -2.73 22.29 32.53
N GLN A 685 -1.55 21.66 32.35
CA GLN A 685 -1.45 20.25 31.93
C GLN A 685 -2.11 19.29 32.95
N ALA A 686 -1.89 19.56 34.26
CA ALA A 686 -2.55 18.76 35.29
C ALA A 686 -4.08 18.86 35.20
N LEU A 687 -4.63 20.06 34.98
CA LEU A 687 -6.07 20.26 34.82
C LEU A 687 -6.62 19.57 33.58
N GLU A 688 -5.90 19.62 32.45
CA GLU A 688 -6.28 18.89 31.22
C GLU A 688 -6.39 17.41 31.52
N HIS A 689 -5.37 16.82 32.14
CA HIS A 689 -5.39 15.39 32.51
C HIS A 689 -6.54 15.04 33.44
N ILE A 690 -6.82 15.92 34.40
CA ILE A 690 -7.94 15.75 35.37
C ILE A 690 -9.29 15.83 34.68
N GLN A 691 -9.48 16.76 33.75
CA GLN A 691 -10.73 16.90 33.00
C GLN A 691 -11.00 15.66 32.14
N ILE A 692 -9.98 15.19 31.42
CA ILE A 692 -10.09 13.95 30.64
C ILE A 692 -10.34 12.75 31.56
N CYS A 693 -9.72 12.70 32.73
CA CYS A 693 -9.94 11.66 33.73
C CYS A 693 -11.40 11.61 34.19
N TRP A 694 -12.05 12.77 34.39
CA TRP A 694 -13.48 12.87 34.72
C TRP A 694 -14.37 12.33 33.57
N GLU A 695 -14.01 12.58 32.30
CA GLU A 695 -14.76 12.02 31.17
C GLU A 695 -14.64 10.48 31.11
N VAL A 696 -13.43 9.95 31.32
CA VAL A 696 -13.19 8.51 31.41
C VAL A 696 -14.00 7.88 32.57
N TRP A 697 -14.02 8.57 33.73
CA TRP A 697 -14.81 8.12 34.88
C TRP A 697 -16.32 8.11 34.62
N LYS A 698 -16.86 9.13 33.93
CA LYS A 698 -18.28 9.16 33.50
C LYS A 698 -18.59 7.97 32.59
N THR A 699 -17.70 7.68 31.63
CA THR A 699 -17.84 6.53 30.74
C THR A 699 -17.81 5.22 31.51
N LEU A 700 -16.89 5.11 32.47
CA LEU A 700 -16.77 3.93 33.34
C LEU A 700 -18.01 3.73 34.21
N LYS A 701 -18.60 4.81 34.74
CA LYS A 701 -19.86 4.77 35.50
C LYS A 701 -21.04 4.35 34.64
N ALA A 702 -21.12 4.81 33.40
CA ALA A 702 -22.17 4.47 32.44
C ALA A 702 -22.12 2.99 32.02
N SER A 703 -20.93 2.36 32.02
CA SER A 703 -20.75 0.94 31.64
C SER A 703 -21.21 -0.07 32.70
N GLY A 704 -21.83 0.35 33.78
CA GLY A 704 -22.63 -0.51 34.68
C GLY A 704 -21.86 -1.29 35.75
N GLY A 705 -21.33 -0.57 36.75
CA GLY A 705 -20.81 -1.20 37.97
C GLY A 705 -21.42 -0.59 39.22
N ARG A 706 -22.13 -1.37 40.00
CA ARG A 706 -22.85 -0.96 41.25
C ARG A 706 -21.94 -0.46 42.39
N ASP A 707 -20.59 -0.47 42.24
CA ASP A 707 -19.68 -0.26 43.38
C ASP A 707 -18.68 0.91 43.18
N ASN A 708 -18.84 1.73 42.13
CA ASN A 708 -17.90 2.82 41.85
C ASN A 708 -18.07 4.08 42.72
N SER A 709 -19.06 4.11 43.62
CA SER A 709 -19.28 5.27 44.51
C SER A 709 -18.24 5.37 45.64
N LYS A 710 -17.51 4.31 45.92
CA LYS A 710 -16.52 4.23 47.00
C LYS A 710 -15.07 4.16 46.55
N ASP A 711 -14.79 4.53 45.33
CA ASP A 711 -13.41 4.52 44.82
C ASP A 711 -12.60 5.67 45.41
N PRO A 712 -11.58 5.39 46.25
CA PRO A 712 -10.79 6.40 46.94
C PRO A 712 -10.00 7.30 45.94
N THR A 713 -9.81 6.82 44.72
CA THR A 713 -9.11 7.61 43.68
C THR A 713 -9.91 8.85 43.24
N ASN A 714 -11.22 8.86 43.38
CA ASN A 714 -12.06 10.01 43.06
C ASN A 714 -11.79 11.18 44.03
N ILE A 715 -11.54 10.87 45.28
CA ILE A 715 -11.18 11.86 46.31
C ILE A 715 -9.81 12.49 45.97
N LEU A 716 -8.84 11.65 45.58
CA LEU A 716 -7.52 12.13 45.13
C LEU A 716 -7.64 13.03 43.92
N LEU A 717 -8.48 12.66 42.95
CA LEU A 717 -8.72 13.43 41.75
C LEU A 717 -9.30 14.82 42.07
N LEU A 718 -10.26 14.88 43.00
CA LEU A 718 -10.83 16.15 43.46
C LEU A 718 -9.79 17.00 44.22
N LEU A 719 -8.93 16.36 45.00
CA LEU A 719 -7.84 17.09 45.71
C LEU A 719 -6.82 17.67 44.71
N TYR A 720 -6.44 16.91 43.70
CA TYR A 720 -5.53 17.39 42.65
C TYR A 720 -6.17 18.51 41.83
N GLU A 721 -7.47 18.37 41.51
CA GLU A 721 -8.21 19.43 40.82
C GLU A 721 -8.27 20.71 41.65
N PHE A 722 -8.56 20.57 42.95
CA PHE A 722 -8.59 21.68 43.87
C PHE A 722 -7.21 22.40 43.96
N GLU A 723 -6.13 21.62 44.13
CA GLU A 723 -4.76 22.17 44.17
C GLU A 723 -4.43 22.93 42.89
N ALA A 724 -4.68 22.32 41.72
CA ALA A 724 -4.37 22.93 40.45
C ALA A 724 -5.15 24.23 40.21
N ARG A 725 -6.48 24.22 40.50
CA ARG A 725 -7.34 25.41 40.37
C ARG A 725 -7.01 26.47 41.36
N ALA A 726 -6.72 26.12 42.61
CA ALA A 726 -6.34 27.06 43.65
C ALA A 726 -5.06 27.77 43.28
N LYS A 727 -4.02 27.07 42.86
CA LYS A 727 -2.74 27.66 42.44
C LYS A 727 -2.82 28.49 41.16
N LEU A 728 -3.80 28.21 40.29
CA LEU A 728 -4.10 29.04 39.11
C LEU A 728 -5.01 30.23 39.40
N ASN A 729 -5.49 30.36 40.64
CA ASN A 729 -6.50 31.33 41.04
C ASN A 729 -7.80 31.26 40.20
N ASP A 730 -8.23 30.03 39.85
CA ASP A 730 -9.44 29.77 39.07
C ASP A 730 -10.68 29.86 39.98
N PRO A 731 -11.68 30.71 39.68
CA PRO A 731 -12.89 30.86 40.49
C PRO A 731 -13.70 29.55 40.61
N LYS A 732 -13.53 28.58 39.69
CA LYS A 732 -14.18 27.29 39.78
C LYS A 732 -13.67 26.39 40.91
N VAL A 733 -12.67 26.80 41.65
CA VAL A 733 -12.18 26.07 42.84
C VAL A 733 -13.27 25.87 43.88
N GLU A 734 -14.24 26.76 43.99
CA GLU A 734 -15.37 26.64 44.90
C GLU A 734 -16.29 25.47 44.59
N THR A 735 -16.55 25.23 43.27
CA THR A 735 -17.39 24.11 42.81
C THR A 735 -16.75 22.76 43.13
N VAL A 736 -15.40 22.69 43.16
CA VAL A 736 -14.68 21.46 43.53
C VAL A 736 -14.88 21.14 45.01
N LEU A 737 -14.84 22.17 45.88
CA LEU A 737 -15.16 21.98 47.32
C LEU A 737 -16.60 21.50 47.50
N GLU A 738 -17.56 22.05 46.76
CA GLU A 738 -18.96 21.64 46.81
C GLU A 738 -19.11 20.18 46.37
N SER A 739 -18.42 19.77 45.29
CA SER A 739 -18.42 18.38 44.82
C SER A 739 -17.87 17.39 45.87
N VAL A 740 -16.87 17.82 46.64
CA VAL A 740 -16.38 17.00 47.77
C VAL A 740 -17.42 16.85 48.85
N LEU A 741 -18.15 17.93 49.15
CA LEU A 741 -19.19 17.95 50.19
C LEU A 741 -20.43 17.12 49.84
N GLU A 742 -20.66 16.88 48.54
CA GLU A 742 -21.73 16.02 48.03
C GLU A 742 -21.43 14.51 48.19
N LEU A 743 -20.19 14.14 48.54
CA LEU A 743 -19.81 12.75 48.75
C LEU A 743 -20.38 12.21 50.09
N ASP A 744 -20.95 11.00 50.06
CA ASP A 744 -21.61 10.39 51.25
C ASP A 744 -20.73 10.21 52.50
N ASN A 745 -19.40 10.15 52.33
CA ASN A 745 -18.45 9.94 53.42
C ASN A 745 -17.16 10.77 53.15
N VAL A 746 -17.20 12.03 53.50
CA VAL A 746 -16.03 12.89 53.39
C VAL A 746 -15.10 12.65 54.57
N GLU A 747 -13.88 12.22 54.30
CA GLU A 747 -12.85 12.15 55.33
C GLU A 747 -12.44 13.56 55.74
N ILE A 748 -12.39 13.84 57.07
CA ILE A 748 -12.09 15.14 57.61
C ILE A 748 -10.70 15.63 57.11
N LYS A 749 -9.72 14.73 56.97
CA LYS A 749 -8.41 15.01 56.42
C LYS A 749 -8.43 15.64 55.02
N VAL A 750 -9.42 15.27 54.20
CA VAL A 750 -9.57 15.84 52.84
C VAL A 750 -9.89 17.33 52.94
N LEU A 751 -10.80 17.73 53.83
CA LEU A 751 -11.19 19.11 54.05
C LEU A 751 -10.04 19.93 54.66
N GLU A 752 -9.31 19.34 55.62
CA GLU A 752 -8.11 19.98 56.17
C GLU A 752 -7.03 20.20 55.11
N THR A 753 -6.81 19.22 54.22
CA THR A 753 -5.86 19.31 53.07
C THR A 753 -6.31 20.40 52.10
N MET A 754 -7.61 20.46 51.76
CA MET A 754 -8.14 21.50 50.88
C MET A 754 -7.99 22.89 51.52
N ALA A 755 -8.21 23.01 52.80
CA ALA A 755 -7.99 24.25 53.52
C ALA A 755 -6.54 24.70 53.47
N ALA A 756 -5.59 23.80 53.64
CA ALA A 756 -4.16 24.09 53.51
C ALA A 756 -3.79 24.52 52.07
N LEU A 757 -4.27 23.78 51.07
CA LEU A 757 -4.04 24.07 49.66
C LEU A 757 -4.64 25.40 49.21
N ALA A 758 -5.77 25.83 49.80
CA ALA A 758 -6.41 27.09 49.49
C ALA A 758 -5.53 28.31 49.90
N MET A 759 -4.60 28.12 50.83
CA MET A 759 -3.71 29.15 51.34
C MET A 759 -2.23 28.93 50.96
N GLU A 760 -1.91 27.84 50.29
CA GLU A 760 -0.56 27.54 49.82
C GLU A 760 -0.19 28.44 48.62
N PRO A 761 0.85 29.32 48.74
CA PRO A 761 1.22 30.18 47.61
C PRO A 761 1.44 29.45 46.32
N PRO A 762 1.00 29.95 45.14
CA PRO A 762 0.41 31.27 44.89
C PRO A 762 -1.11 31.36 45.14
N ALA A 763 -1.77 30.35 45.70
CA ALA A 763 -3.19 30.35 45.99
C ALA A 763 -3.48 31.29 47.21
N HIS A 764 -4.58 32.03 47.12
CA HIS A 764 -5.06 32.85 48.20
C HIS A 764 -6.60 32.91 48.25
N PHE A 765 -7.20 31.87 48.84
CA PHE A 765 -8.66 31.75 48.99
C PHE A 765 -9.08 31.63 50.45
N PRO A 766 -8.97 32.72 51.24
CA PRO A 766 -9.25 32.66 52.67
C PRO A 766 -10.70 32.27 52.97
N LEU A 767 -11.67 32.66 52.15
CA LEU A 767 -13.08 32.29 52.34
C LEU A 767 -13.33 30.82 52.16
N LEU A 768 -12.70 30.18 51.18
CA LEU A 768 -12.82 28.73 50.98
C LEU A 768 -12.09 27.95 52.06
N CYS A 769 -10.93 28.42 52.49
CA CYS A 769 -10.21 27.85 53.62
C CYS A 769 -11.09 27.85 54.89
N LYS A 770 -11.70 29.00 55.21
CA LYS A 770 -12.64 29.12 56.32
C LYS A 770 -13.82 28.17 56.18
N LYS A 771 -14.44 28.08 54.98
CA LYS A 771 -15.57 27.19 54.69
C LYS A 771 -15.18 25.73 54.98
N ALA A 772 -14.02 25.29 54.44
CA ALA A 772 -13.51 23.93 54.64
C ALA A 772 -13.21 23.62 56.12
N LEU A 773 -12.52 24.52 56.81
CA LEU A 773 -12.16 24.36 58.22
C LEU A 773 -13.38 24.35 59.15
N ARG A 774 -14.41 25.16 58.90
CA ARG A 774 -15.67 25.14 59.65
C ARG A 774 -16.36 23.77 59.58
N ILE A 775 -16.42 23.23 58.37
CA ILE A 775 -17.04 21.91 58.14
C ILE A 775 -16.18 20.82 58.77
N ALA A 776 -14.86 20.87 58.62
CA ALA A 776 -13.95 19.92 59.27
C ALA A 776 -14.09 19.95 60.78
N LEU A 777 -14.16 21.15 61.39
CA LEU A 777 -14.39 21.32 62.84
C LEU A 777 -15.73 20.73 63.26
N SER A 778 -16.80 20.98 62.52
CA SER A 778 -18.13 20.42 62.79
C SER A 778 -18.14 18.87 62.74
N LEU A 779 -17.41 18.30 61.79
CA LEU A 779 -17.28 16.83 61.62
C LEU A 779 -16.44 16.25 62.76
N HIS A 780 -15.33 16.88 63.14
CA HIS A 780 -14.52 16.45 64.30
C HIS A 780 -15.37 16.35 65.58
N ARG A 781 -16.22 17.35 65.81
CA ARG A 781 -17.11 17.38 66.97
C ARG A 781 -18.15 16.27 66.95
N LYS A 782 -18.61 15.86 65.81
CA LYS A 782 -19.64 14.78 65.67
C LYS A 782 -19.04 13.38 65.84
N GLN A 783 -17.75 13.22 65.81
CA GLN A 783 -17.11 11.93 66.02
C GLN A 783 -17.28 11.47 67.48
N PRO A 784 -17.46 10.13 67.75
CA PRO A 784 -17.60 9.58 69.11
C PRO A 784 -16.39 9.87 70.01
N GLN A 785 -15.19 9.94 69.39
CA GLN A 785 -13.94 10.40 70.04
C GLN A 785 -13.40 11.57 69.22
N ALA A 786 -13.73 12.76 69.62
CA ALA A 786 -13.27 13.95 68.97
C ALA A 786 -11.74 14.09 69.17
N ASP A 787 -10.98 14.29 68.05
CA ASP A 787 -9.59 14.63 68.09
C ASP A 787 -9.45 16.12 68.49
N LEU A 788 -9.18 16.36 69.75
CA LEU A 788 -9.13 17.72 70.29
C LEU A 788 -7.93 18.53 69.78
N ALA A 789 -6.81 17.85 69.46
CA ALA A 789 -5.67 18.48 68.87
C ALA A 789 -5.98 19.00 67.48
N ARG A 790 -6.70 18.23 66.65
CA ARG A 790 -7.17 18.66 65.33
C ARG A 790 -8.22 19.79 65.43
N CYS A 791 -9.14 19.69 66.36
CA CYS A 791 -10.12 20.75 66.64
C CYS A 791 -9.41 22.08 66.99
N SER A 792 -8.37 22.00 67.79
CA SER A 792 -7.60 23.19 68.20
C SER A 792 -6.89 23.84 67.01
N GLN A 793 -6.30 23.03 66.13
CA GLN A 793 -5.66 23.52 64.90
C GLN A 793 -6.65 24.18 63.93
N CYS A 794 -7.85 23.58 63.77
CA CYS A 794 -8.92 24.18 62.97
C CYS A 794 -9.36 25.54 63.51
N VAL A 795 -9.61 25.64 64.81
CA VAL A 795 -9.98 26.88 65.42
C VAL A 795 -8.87 27.93 65.35
N HIS A 796 -7.64 27.57 65.65
CA HIS A 796 -6.46 28.40 65.50
C HIS A 796 -6.40 29.06 64.12
N SER A 797 -6.47 28.17 63.04
CA SER A 797 -6.43 28.62 61.67
C SER A 797 -7.62 29.52 61.31
N LEU A 798 -8.83 29.23 61.78
CA LEU A 798 -10.01 30.05 61.52
C LEU A 798 -9.88 31.48 62.17
N ILE A 799 -9.38 31.54 63.36
CA ILE A 799 -9.13 32.79 64.02
C ILE A 799 -8.03 33.58 63.35
N GLN A 800 -6.93 32.95 63.03
CA GLN A 800 -5.81 33.57 62.35
C GLN A 800 -6.15 34.10 60.95
N LEU A 801 -6.96 33.42 60.19
CA LEU A 801 -7.45 33.82 58.86
C LEU A 801 -8.45 34.99 58.94
N SER A 802 -9.21 35.06 60.04
CA SER A 802 -10.24 36.13 60.24
C SER A 802 -9.65 37.35 60.89
N LEU A 803 -8.68 37.15 61.79
CA LEU A 803 -8.06 38.21 62.53
C LEU A 803 -6.52 38.14 62.40
N PRO A 804 -5.91 38.64 61.35
CA PRO A 804 -4.48 38.58 61.12
C PRO A 804 -3.73 39.43 62.19
N SER A 805 -2.54 39.00 62.56
CA SER A 805 -1.66 39.73 63.46
C SER A 805 -1.25 41.07 62.90
N GLY A 806 -1.33 42.20 63.69
CA GLY A 806 -0.86 43.49 63.26
C GLY A 806 -1.90 44.40 62.62
N VAL A 807 -3.18 44.02 62.56
CA VAL A 807 -4.25 44.89 62.07
C VAL A 807 -4.68 45.88 63.24
N SER A 808 -4.58 47.19 63.00
CA SER A 808 -4.91 48.21 63.94
C SER A 808 -6.36 48.62 63.89
N ASP A 809 -7.12 48.28 62.91
CA ASP A 809 -8.52 48.61 62.75
C ASP A 809 -9.30 47.34 62.34
N VAL A 810 -10.29 46.90 63.08
CA VAL A 810 -11.03 45.66 62.83
C VAL A 810 -12.53 46.02 62.82
N GLU A 811 -13.16 45.63 61.71
CA GLU A 811 -14.61 45.75 61.50
C GLU A 811 -15.41 44.98 62.59
N ALA A 812 -16.48 45.56 63.15
CA ALA A 812 -17.33 44.89 64.13
C ALA A 812 -17.87 43.52 63.64
N ARG A 813 -18.12 43.40 62.38
CA ARG A 813 -18.60 42.13 61.78
C ARG A 813 -17.53 40.99 61.84
N VAL A 814 -16.25 41.34 61.65
CA VAL A 814 -15.15 40.39 61.76
C VAL A 814 -14.94 39.94 63.18
N LEU A 815 -15.04 40.93 64.14
CA LEU A 815 -14.96 40.63 65.58
C LEU A 815 -16.06 39.65 66.00
N GLU A 816 -17.29 39.82 65.53
CA GLU A 816 -18.42 38.97 65.90
C GLU A 816 -18.24 37.52 65.25
N GLU A 817 -17.72 37.41 64.02
CA GLU A 817 -17.37 36.11 63.38
C GLU A 817 -16.29 35.42 64.25
N VAL A 818 -15.22 36.09 64.55
CA VAL A 818 -14.12 35.54 65.36
C VAL A 818 -14.55 35.22 66.78
N TRP A 819 -15.43 35.99 67.37
CA TRP A 819 -16.03 35.71 68.67
C TRP A 819 -16.71 34.31 68.67
N GLY A 820 -17.47 34.01 67.66
CA GLY A 820 -18.09 32.68 67.49
C GLY A 820 -17.07 31.55 67.54
N TYR A 821 -15.88 31.69 66.92
CA TYR A 821 -14.82 30.68 66.94
C TYR A 821 -14.20 30.55 68.35
N TYR A 822 -14.06 31.62 69.10
CA TYR A 822 -13.60 31.53 70.49
C TYR A 822 -14.60 30.91 71.42
N GLU A 823 -15.89 31.17 71.23
CA GLU A 823 -16.98 30.48 71.97
C GLU A 823 -16.97 29.01 71.65
N GLU A 824 -16.78 28.62 70.37
CA GLU A 824 -16.69 27.23 69.95
C GLU A 824 -15.48 26.54 70.62
N ALA A 825 -14.32 27.21 70.63
CA ALA A 825 -13.13 26.70 71.30
C ALA A 825 -13.36 26.47 72.78
N LEU A 826 -13.94 27.48 73.49
CA LEU A 826 -14.26 27.40 74.89
C LEU A 826 -15.26 26.26 75.20
N SER A 827 -16.26 26.10 74.33
CA SER A 827 -17.23 24.94 74.37
C SER A 827 -16.52 23.62 74.28
N ILE A 828 -15.60 23.47 73.36
CA ILE A 828 -14.79 22.21 73.11
C ILE A 828 -13.95 21.93 74.38
N ILE A 829 -13.25 22.93 74.90
CA ILE A 829 -12.37 22.82 76.07
C ILE A 829 -13.21 22.44 77.30
N THR A 830 -14.35 23.12 77.56
CA THR A 830 -15.24 22.86 78.66
C THR A 830 -15.84 21.46 78.57
N ALA A 831 -16.27 21.04 77.39
CA ALA A 831 -16.77 19.67 77.16
C ALA A 831 -15.70 18.57 77.36
N ALA A 832 -14.46 18.88 77.03
CA ALA A 832 -13.34 17.94 77.24
C ALA A 832 -13.06 17.81 78.75
N VAL A 833 -13.00 18.93 79.48
CA VAL A 833 -12.82 18.92 80.97
C VAL A 833 -13.98 18.19 81.66
N SER A 834 -15.21 18.41 81.22
CA SER A 834 -16.40 17.70 81.83
C SER A 834 -16.36 16.16 81.56
N ARG A 835 -15.90 15.74 80.40
CA ARG A 835 -15.70 14.30 80.07
C ARG A 835 -14.56 13.66 80.88
N GLN A 836 -13.51 14.35 81.21
CA GLN A 836 -12.43 13.91 82.08
C GLN A 836 -12.93 13.76 83.48
N GLN A 837 -13.74 14.74 83.96
CA GLN A 837 -14.35 14.72 85.33
C GLN A 837 -15.32 13.54 85.50
N SER A 838 -16.05 13.20 84.43
CA SER A 838 -17.00 12.01 84.41
C SER A 838 -16.30 10.68 84.38
N ARG A 839 -15.07 10.60 83.86
CA ARG A 839 -14.23 9.37 83.81
C ARG A 839 -13.40 9.20 85.10
N ALA A 840 -13.15 10.21 85.83
CA ALA A 840 -12.42 10.17 87.12
C ALA A 840 -13.38 9.83 88.22
N THR A 841 -13.82 8.63 88.46
CA THR A 841 -14.46 8.15 89.69
C THR A 841 -13.42 8.17 90.80
N ALA A 842 -13.65 9.09 91.76
CA ALA A 842 -13.16 9.07 93.14
C ALA A 842 -11.67 8.94 93.37
N ALA A 843 -10.88 10.02 93.32
CA ALA A 843 -9.82 10.32 94.31
C ALA A 843 -9.29 11.73 94.11
N THR A 844 -9.50 12.58 95.16
CA THR A 844 -8.88 13.87 95.45
C THR A 844 -9.10 15.07 94.53
N PRO A 845 -9.80 16.13 95.08
CA PRO A 845 -9.91 17.40 94.34
C PRO A 845 -8.75 18.28 94.77
N LYS A 846 -7.87 18.67 93.81
CA LYS A 846 -7.10 19.91 93.88
C LYS A 846 -6.02 19.95 92.83
N GLN A 847 -6.37 20.23 91.62
CA GLN A 847 -5.57 20.98 90.64
C GLN A 847 -6.43 21.22 89.41
N PRO A 848 -6.39 22.39 88.76
CA PRO A 848 -7.06 22.61 87.46
C PRO A 848 -6.46 21.61 86.48
N ARG A 849 -7.30 20.67 86.00
CA ARG A 849 -6.85 19.60 85.08
C ARG A 849 -6.93 20.15 83.65
N ILE A 850 -5.78 20.13 83.02
CA ILE A 850 -5.64 20.35 81.57
C ILE A 850 -6.41 19.24 80.89
N PRO A 851 -7.21 19.48 79.85
CA PRO A 851 -7.70 18.36 78.97
C PRO A 851 -6.51 17.67 78.34
N GLU A 852 -6.31 16.39 78.61
CA GLU A 852 -5.13 15.60 78.19
C GLU A 852 -4.87 15.67 76.70
N ASP A 853 -5.89 16.03 75.92
CA ASP A 853 -5.85 15.97 74.45
C ASP A 853 -5.92 17.36 73.75
N PHE A 854 -6.19 18.46 74.51
CA PHE A 854 -6.18 19.85 73.96
C PHE A 854 -4.87 20.51 74.35
N PRO A 855 -4.01 20.93 73.45
CA PRO A 855 -2.67 21.43 73.74
C PRO A 855 -2.72 22.71 74.66
N GLU A 856 -2.03 22.68 75.75
CA GLU A 856 -1.94 23.86 76.69
C GLU A 856 -1.43 25.13 75.99
N MET A 857 -0.48 24.95 75.01
CA MET A 857 0.03 26.05 74.21
C MET A 857 -1.01 26.69 73.30
N GLU A 858 -1.99 25.93 72.83
CA GLU A 858 -3.10 26.46 72.04
C GLU A 858 -4.08 27.24 72.93
N ILE A 859 -4.33 26.80 74.17
CA ILE A 859 -5.14 27.53 75.10
C ILE A 859 -4.46 28.86 75.46
N LEU A 860 -3.14 28.89 75.70
CA LEU A 860 -2.33 30.09 75.90
C LEU A 860 -2.36 30.98 74.63
N TRP A 861 -2.32 30.48 73.52
CA TRP A 861 -2.41 31.24 72.22
C TRP A 861 -3.79 31.92 72.12
N LEU A 862 -4.88 31.12 72.34
CA LEU A 862 -6.25 31.66 72.32
C LEU A 862 -6.45 32.79 73.42
N LEU A 863 -5.97 32.54 74.59
CA LEU A 863 -5.95 33.52 75.64
C LEU A 863 -5.27 34.80 75.22
N THR A 864 -4.01 34.70 74.77
CA THR A 864 -3.17 35.81 74.41
C THR A 864 -3.79 36.62 73.28
N ARG A 865 -4.32 36.00 72.34
CA ARG A 865 -4.98 36.61 71.14
C ARG A 865 -6.27 37.30 71.51
N ALA A 866 -7.12 36.70 72.32
CA ALA A 866 -8.36 37.27 72.81
C ALA A 866 -8.03 38.49 73.67
N TRP A 867 -7.05 38.35 74.59
CA TRP A 867 -6.60 39.38 75.48
C TRP A 867 -6.03 40.60 74.73
N ASN A 868 -5.13 40.39 73.80
CA ASN A 868 -4.54 41.43 72.96
C ASN A 868 -5.62 42.17 72.14
N THR A 869 -6.61 41.43 71.63
CA THR A 869 -7.75 42.04 70.95
C THR A 869 -8.55 42.96 71.96
N GLY A 870 -8.78 42.53 73.19
CA GLY A 870 -9.40 43.33 74.21
C GLY A 870 -8.61 44.58 74.54
N ILE A 871 -7.29 44.46 74.68
CA ILE A 871 -6.42 45.60 74.95
C ILE A 871 -6.37 46.59 73.76
N LEU A 872 -6.40 46.08 72.55
CA LEU A 872 -6.50 46.93 71.34
C LEU A 872 -7.84 47.73 71.39
N LEU A 873 -8.95 47.08 71.64
CA LEU A 873 -10.26 47.70 71.69
C LEU A 873 -10.29 48.74 72.88
N TYR A 874 -9.64 48.44 74.00
CA TYR A 874 -9.46 49.33 75.05
C TYR A 874 -8.70 50.59 74.63
N SER A 875 -7.63 50.43 73.90
CA SER A 875 -6.84 51.60 73.39
C SER A 875 -7.62 52.47 72.40
N LEU A 876 -8.61 51.84 71.68
CA LEU A 876 -9.53 52.49 70.74
C LEU A 876 -10.79 53.09 71.48
N ALA A 877 -10.78 53.08 72.78
CA ALA A 877 -11.90 53.57 73.64
C ALA A 877 -13.25 52.86 73.50
N GLN A 878 -13.19 51.62 72.90
CA GLN A 878 -14.35 50.71 72.79
C GLN A 878 -14.48 49.86 74.09
N TYR A 879 -14.82 50.43 75.16
CA TYR A 879 -14.77 49.81 76.50
C TYR A 879 -15.73 48.62 76.68
N PRO A 880 -16.94 48.66 76.15
CA PRO A 880 -17.85 47.44 76.25
C PRO A 880 -17.28 46.24 75.58
N GLU A 881 -16.74 46.41 74.33
CA GLU A 881 -16.12 45.33 73.52
C GLU A 881 -14.81 44.91 74.17
N ALA A 882 -14.03 45.83 74.68
CA ALA A 882 -12.76 45.55 75.37
C ALA A 882 -13.00 44.67 76.62
N GLU A 883 -14.04 44.96 77.41
CA GLU A 883 -14.45 44.12 78.56
C GLU A 883 -14.86 42.71 78.09
N ARG A 884 -15.70 42.60 77.06
CA ARG A 884 -16.15 41.36 76.51
C ARG A 884 -14.96 40.47 76.09
N TRP A 885 -14.01 41.00 75.35
CA TRP A 885 -12.83 40.32 74.89
C TRP A 885 -11.82 40.00 76.01
N CYS A 886 -11.58 40.90 76.95
CA CYS A 886 -10.73 40.59 78.06
C CYS A 886 -11.40 39.55 79.00
N GLY A 887 -12.71 39.57 79.15
CA GLY A 887 -13.49 38.58 79.93
C GLY A 887 -13.39 37.20 79.29
N LEU A 888 -13.38 37.17 77.94
CA LEU A 888 -13.16 35.95 77.21
C LEU A 888 -11.73 35.39 77.45
N GLY A 889 -10.71 36.26 77.44
CA GLY A 889 -9.34 35.91 77.81
C GLY A 889 -9.26 35.30 79.22
N MET A 890 -9.94 35.93 80.16
CA MET A 890 -10.05 35.43 81.57
C MET A 890 -10.76 34.06 81.64
N SER A 891 -11.69 33.78 80.71
CA SER A 891 -12.35 32.45 80.64
C SER A 891 -11.37 31.37 80.18
N PHE A 892 -10.47 31.64 79.25
CA PHE A 892 -9.39 30.71 78.81
C PHE A 892 -8.36 30.54 79.94
N LEU A 893 -8.06 31.56 80.66
CA LEU A 893 -7.11 31.50 81.77
C LEU A 893 -7.47 30.42 82.80
N ARG A 894 -8.75 30.20 83.05
CA ARG A 894 -9.26 29.14 83.97
C ARG A 894 -8.92 27.74 83.54
N HIS A 895 -8.56 27.53 82.25
CA HIS A 895 -8.21 26.26 81.66
C HIS A 895 -6.72 26.06 81.40
N LEU A 896 -5.91 27.06 81.72
CA LEU A 896 -4.44 26.97 81.72
C LEU A 896 -4.01 26.26 83.03
N GLY A 897 -3.44 25.12 82.94
CA GLY A 897 -3.00 24.32 84.08
C GLY A 897 -1.90 24.98 84.94
N SER A 898 -0.67 24.60 84.72
CA SER A 898 0.50 25.07 85.41
C SER A 898 0.82 26.58 85.21
N LEU A 899 0.42 27.10 84.03
CA LEU A 899 0.67 28.49 83.68
C LEU A 899 -0.36 29.46 84.18
N GLN A 900 -1.51 29.00 84.77
CA GLN A 900 -2.55 29.83 85.24
C GLN A 900 -2.09 30.85 86.32
N GLU A 901 -1.36 30.42 87.37
CA GLU A 901 -0.86 31.26 88.47
C GLU A 901 0.09 32.37 87.93
N SER A 902 0.88 32.12 86.94
CA SER A 902 1.81 33.08 86.37
C SER A 902 1.15 34.25 85.67
N TYR A 903 0.00 34.06 85.04
CA TYR A 903 -0.70 35.07 84.26
C TYR A 903 -1.86 35.68 85.06
N GLN A 904 -2.43 34.96 86.01
CA GLN A 904 -3.64 35.35 86.78
C GLN A 904 -3.50 36.70 87.52
N THR A 905 -2.44 36.92 88.21
CA THR A 905 -2.24 38.15 88.98
C THR A 905 -2.17 39.37 88.11
N GLN A 906 -1.41 39.28 87.03
CA GLN A 906 -1.18 40.43 86.12
C GLN A 906 -2.45 40.74 85.31
N MET A 907 -3.09 39.67 84.77
CA MET A 907 -4.29 39.81 83.95
C MET A 907 -5.49 40.32 84.79
N SER A 908 -5.67 39.85 86.06
CA SER A 908 -6.76 40.32 86.92
C SER A 908 -6.61 41.79 87.26
N GLY A 909 -5.40 42.29 87.45
CA GLY A 909 -5.17 43.73 87.72
C GLY A 909 -5.56 44.58 86.52
N LEU A 910 -5.10 44.22 85.31
CA LEU A 910 -5.47 44.94 84.06
C LEU A 910 -6.94 44.84 83.73
N TYR A 911 -7.56 43.65 83.96
CA TYR A 911 -9.03 43.43 83.75
C TYR A 911 -9.85 44.34 84.68
N SER A 912 -9.47 44.52 85.95
CA SER A 912 -10.10 45.48 86.89
C SER A 912 -10.02 46.89 86.36
N GLU A 913 -8.91 47.29 85.73
CA GLU A 913 -8.77 48.60 85.12
C GLU A 913 -9.70 48.82 83.92
N VAL A 914 -9.90 47.76 83.05
CA VAL A 914 -10.86 47.80 81.96
C VAL A 914 -12.27 48.00 82.50
N LEU A 915 -12.68 47.29 83.59
CA LEU A 915 -13.96 47.38 84.23
C LEU A 915 -14.19 48.79 84.84
N ASP A 916 -13.18 49.35 85.54
CA ASP A 916 -13.26 50.71 86.10
C ASP A 916 -13.46 51.78 85.03
N ARG A 917 -12.79 51.61 83.86
CA ARG A 917 -12.97 52.51 82.71
C ARG A 917 -14.35 52.41 82.08
N LEU A 918 -14.87 51.19 81.97
CA LEU A 918 -16.20 50.92 81.43
C LEU A 918 -17.29 51.57 82.37
N ASP A 919 -17.14 51.38 83.68
CA ASP A 919 -18.06 52.01 84.63
C ASP A 919 -18.01 53.50 84.58
N LYS A 920 -16.84 54.12 84.46
CA LYS A 920 -16.70 55.55 84.28
C LYS A 920 -17.33 56.03 82.96
N ALA A 921 -17.17 55.25 81.85
CA ALA A 921 -17.79 55.60 80.57
C ALA A 921 -19.32 55.47 80.65
N LYS A 922 -19.85 54.46 81.32
CA LYS A 922 -21.31 54.32 81.59
C LYS A 922 -21.85 55.46 82.42
N LYS A 923 -21.14 55.88 83.48
CA LYS A 923 -21.55 57.00 84.34
C LYS A 923 -21.53 58.31 83.55
N ASN A 924 -20.56 58.54 82.66
CA ASN A 924 -20.53 59.72 81.83
C ASN A 924 -21.68 59.78 80.81
N LEU A 925 -22.04 58.67 80.22
CA LEU A 925 -23.20 58.54 79.31
C LEU A 925 -24.53 58.82 80.03
N ILE A 926 -24.69 58.42 81.32
CA ILE A 926 -25.89 58.67 82.17
C ILE A 926 -25.94 60.14 82.60
N MET A 927 -24.82 60.83 82.59
CA MET A 927 -24.80 62.25 82.98
C MET A 927 -24.95 63.21 81.74
N GLU A 928 -24.89 62.65 80.50
CA GLU A 928 -25.16 63.37 79.26
C GLU A 928 -26.59 63.20 78.71
N GLU A 929 -27.37 62.25 79.25
CA GLU A 929 -28.84 62.17 79.09
C GLU A 929 -29.56 62.95 80.23
#